data_aaae591a4c5cde8ee1ff88f64636d318
#
_entry.id   aaae591a4c5cde8ee1ff88f64636d318
#
_cell.length_a   1.000
_cell.length_b   1.000
_cell.length_c   1.000
_cell.angle_alpha   90.00
_cell.angle_beta   90.00
_cell.angle_gamma   90.00
#
_symmetry.space_group_name_H-M   'P 1'
#
loop_
_entity.id
_entity.type
_entity.pdbx_description
1 polymer ?
#
loop_
_entity_poly.entity_id
_entity_poly.type
_entity_poly.pdbx_seq_one_letter_code
_entity_poly.pdbx_strand_id
1 'polypeptide(L)'
;MSNGPPQTLDFNALYGHPTTPAADSTSIGDSEYSFISGKTSDTGGYAADSPPPEEVFGVEELTLPDIPAPNASILTDDATPFRAIPSYHHATWARTFHSRPEFLIEPQSITEVQKIVSLARRCRRRVVTIGSGHSPSDLTMSSSWMVRLSHLSKVLRIEKYPTENGPEPIRDAKQYGGRVLFQAGISLEELNIHANERGLTLPNLGSIHIQSIAGAIATATHGSSIRHGLLSQNVRGLRIVLADGRAVWCSPKVNEDLFRAALVSLGGLGIITEIEMELAPSCNIEWEQLWEPLDSVIATWDNTLWTSDEYVRCWWMPYLRRMIVWKAHKTTKAVARPKASWYGGMLGFHTYHFFLTVAHYFPRLLPAIEWFVMGMQYGFKTGSKSTAVEPQRTGLLMDCLYSQWVNEWAVPLRHGPEIITRLSAWLNGDEKSSGIPFSVKGLYVHSPIEVRVTDGSETTTSPRGFLDPTCEKEPTLYLNATLYRPYGLDPPCRKRYYQAFEHLMKEYGGRPHWAKNFSTVSHQDLRTMYGSNLDRWLAVRDDVDPDGMFVGAWHRRLVLGGGEDRAEGKTKDESEYGVAEGQGGREPWTLSEQEKFEPRTDSTTPLLLEEKLVAAQSRGKDGGVDWIGAQCAEDQPSAGGVAAPIQLVDDDRNVKGDEEASALLEKLKEEADDRARQGISISRKGDAEDTKGPAHQPYPGSLPQ
;
A
#
# COMPACT_ATOMS: atom_id res chain seq x y z
N MET A 1 -15.14 20.79 14.67
CA MET A 1 -16.35 20.70 13.84
C MET A 1 -16.90 19.32 14.05
N SER A 2 -18.12 19.17 14.53
CA SER A 2 -18.76 17.89 14.78
C SER A 2 -18.94 17.16 13.46
N ASN A 3 -18.34 15.98 13.31
CA ASN A 3 -18.67 15.07 12.23
C ASN A 3 -20.12 14.62 12.42
N GLY A 4 -21.02 15.22 11.66
CA GLY A 4 -22.39 14.72 11.55
C GLY A 4 -22.37 13.34 10.89
N PRO A 5 -23.42 12.54 11.06
CA PRO A 5 -23.53 11.23 10.42
C PRO A 5 -23.42 11.40 8.90
N PRO A 6 -22.85 10.40 8.19
CA PRO A 6 -22.75 10.45 6.74
C PRO A 6 -24.15 10.64 6.15
N GLN A 7 -24.29 11.70 5.38
CA GLN A 7 -25.55 12.01 4.71
C GLN A 7 -25.63 11.24 3.39
N THR A 8 -26.80 10.71 3.10
CA THR A 8 -27.11 10.22 1.75
C THR A 8 -27.18 11.44 0.86
N LEU A 9 -26.32 11.54 -0.15
CA LEU A 9 -26.25 12.68 -1.05
C LEU A 9 -27.20 12.46 -2.23
N ASP A 10 -28.14 13.38 -2.41
CA ASP A 10 -28.91 13.48 -3.65
C ASP A 10 -28.05 14.16 -4.71
N PHE A 11 -27.45 13.35 -5.58
CA PHE A 11 -26.61 13.81 -6.68
C PHE A 11 -27.40 14.63 -7.73
N ASN A 12 -28.71 14.46 -7.81
CA ASN A 12 -29.55 15.27 -8.70
C ASN A 12 -29.68 16.70 -8.18
N ALA A 13 -29.72 16.89 -6.85
CA ALA A 13 -29.75 18.22 -6.23
C ALA A 13 -28.42 18.98 -6.39
N LEU A 14 -27.31 18.26 -6.47
CA LEU A 14 -25.96 18.86 -6.65
C LEU A 14 -25.67 19.27 -8.10
N TYR A 15 -26.29 18.59 -9.08
CA TYR A 15 -25.88 18.71 -10.49
C TYR A 15 -27.00 18.98 -11.50
N GLY A 16 -28.23 19.26 -11.08
CA GLY A 16 -29.26 19.74 -11.98
C GLY A 16 -30.72 19.35 -11.66
N HIS A 17 -31.55 20.31 -11.65
CA HIS A 17 -32.98 20.44 -11.48
C HIS A 17 -33.54 20.45 -10.06
N PRO A 18 -34.29 21.50 -9.68
CA PRO A 18 -34.78 21.68 -8.31
C PRO A 18 -35.98 20.79 -8.01
N THR A 19 -35.87 20.02 -6.92
CA THR A 19 -37.03 19.34 -6.33
C THR A 19 -37.24 19.79 -4.90
N THR A 20 -38.48 19.88 -4.49
CA THR A 20 -38.98 20.37 -3.21
C THR A 20 -38.68 19.42 -2.05
N PRO A 21 -38.51 19.90 -0.80
CA PRO A 21 -38.03 19.11 0.32
C PRO A 21 -39.14 18.28 1.00
N ALA A 22 -38.77 17.10 1.46
CA ALA A 22 -39.57 16.30 2.40
C ALA A 22 -38.73 15.88 3.62
N ALA A 23 -39.44 15.68 4.73
CA ALA A 23 -39.03 15.82 6.11
C ALA A 23 -38.25 14.65 6.74
N ASP A 24 -37.59 14.99 7.85
CA ASP A 24 -36.87 14.23 8.87
C ASP A 24 -37.30 12.78 9.15
N SER A 25 -36.29 11.90 9.34
CA SER A 25 -36.37 10.84 10.37
C SER A 25 -34.99 10.34 10.81
N THR A 26 -34.83 10.32 12.06
CA THR A 26 -33.85 10.02 13.09
C THR A 26 -32.99 8.75 12.96
N SER A 27 -31.70 8.97 13.25
CA SER A 27 -30.72 8.20 14.06
C SER A 27 -30.55 6.69 13.93
N ILE A 28 -29.30 6.23 13.80
CA ILE A 28 -28.61 5.21 14.63
C ILE A 28 -27.11 5.18 14.31
N GLY A 29 -26.30 5.33 15.35
CA GLY A 29 -25.09 4.61 15.75
C GLY A 29 -23.80 4.71 14.93
N ASP A 30 -22.88 5.53 15.43
CA ASP A 30 -21.48 5.64 15.02
C ASP A 30 -20.67 4.37 15.34
N SER A 31 -19.84 3.90 14.38
CA SER A 31 -18.67 3.09 14.68
C SER A 31 -17.42 3.78 14.14
N GLU A 32 -16.65 4.33 15.06
CA GLU A 32 -15.34 4.95 14.81
C GLU A 32 -14.30 3.88 14.43
N TYR A 33 -13.59 4.11 13.34
CA TYR A 33 -12.37 3.37 13.02
C TYR A 33 -11.19 3.97 13.77
N SER A 34 -10.76 3.31 14.85
CA SER A 34 -9.47 3.59 15.47
C SER A 34 -8.39 2.72 14.84
N PHE A 35 -7.40 3.34 14.21
CA PHE A 35 -6.12 2.69 13.89
C PHE A 35 -5.30 2.54 15.18
N ILE A 36 -5.47 1.42 15.87
CA ILE A 36 -4.55 1.01 16.93
C ILE A 36 -4.28 -0.48 16.75
N SER A 37 -2.99 -0.77 16.66
CA SER A 37 -2.44 -2.12 16.75
C SER A 37 -2.98 -2.86 17.96
N GLY A 38 -3.50 -4.06 17.72
CA GLY A 38 -3.55 -5.11 18.71
C GLY A 38 -4.59 -4.95 19.81
N LYS A 39 -5.79 -5.37 19.52
CA LYS A 39 -6.59 -6.22 20.41
C LYS A 39 -7.49 -7.06 19.52
N THR A 40 -7.12 -8.29 19.28
CA THR A 40 -8.08 -9.33 18.98
C THR A 40 -8.86 -9.59 20.26
N SER A 41 -9.95 -8.90 20.43
CA SER A 41 -10.95 -9.30 21.40
C SER A 41 -12.15 -9.72 20.59
N ASP A 42 -12.53 -10.95 20.84
CA ASP A 42 -13.82 -11.56 20.59
C ASP A 42 -14.38 -11.52 19.17
N THR A 43 -14.63 -12.71 18.69
CA THR A 43 -15.65 -13.09 17.73
C THR A 43 -16.81 -12.07 17.70
N GLY A 44 -16.57 -10.94 17.01
CA GLY A 44 -17.63 -10.03 16.62
C GLY A 44 -18.53 -10.82 15.69
N GLY A 45 -19.77 -11.08 16.14
CA GLY A 45 -20.73 -11.84 15.38
C GLY A 45 -20.86 -11.25 13.99
N TYR A 46 -20.50 -12.04 13.00
CA TYR A 46 -20.88 -11.79 11.63
C TYR A 46 -22.40 -11.61 11.61
N ALA A 47 -22.87 -10.59 10.91
CA ALA A 47 -24.29 -10.37 10.74
C ALA A 47 -24.93 -11.70 10.30
N ALA A 48 -25.84 -12.23 11.11
CA ALA A 48 -26.41 -13.57 10.98
C ALA A 48 -27.24 -13.81 9.71
N ASP A 49 -27.34 -12.81 8.81
CA ASP A 49 -28.22 -12.80 7.65
C ASP A 49 -27.54 -13.06 6.29
N SER A 50 -26.23 -13.31 6.26
CA SER A 50 -25.59 -13.72 5.00
C SER A 50 -25.53 -15.25 4.96
N PRO A 51 -26.01 -15.89 3.88
CA PRO A 51 -25.84 -17.33 3.73
C PRO A 51 -24.35 -17.66 3.75
N PRO A 52 -23.95 -18.83 4.32
CA PRO A 52 -22.55 -19.26 4.28
C PRO A 52 -22.10 -19.38 2.82
N PRO A 53 -20.80 -19.17 2.53
CA PRO A 53 -20.29 -19.31 1.18
C PRO A 53 -20.57 -20.73 0.66
N GLU A 54 -21.02 -20.80 -0.58
CA GLU A 54 -21.30 -22.07 -1.26
C GLU A 54 -20.00 -22.87 -1.40
N GLU A 55 -19.99 -24.10 -0.89
CA GLU A 55 -18.86 -25.02 -1.00
C GLU A 55 -19.16 -26.05 -2.10
N VAL A 56 -18.37 -26.05 -3.16
CA VAL A 56 -18.54 -26.91 -4.33
C VAL A 56 -17.26 -27.72 -4.56
N PHE A 57 -17.41 -28.92 -5.09
CA PHE A 57 -16.28 -29.79 -5.47
C PHE A 57 -16.23 -29.94 -7.00
N GLY A 58 -15.17 -29.49 -7.63
CA GLY A 58 -14.99 -29.57 -9.07
C GLY A 58 -13.79 -28.78 -9.57
N VAL A 59 -13.58 -28.79 -10.87
CA VAL A 59 -12.45 -28.11 -11.55
C VAL A 59 -12.93 -27.28 -12.75
N GLU A 60 -14.25 -27.05 -12.86
CA GLU A 60 -14.80 -26.27 -13.97
C GLU A 60 -14.38 -24.78 -13.85
N GLU A 61 -14.00 -24.22 -14.98
CA GLU A 61 -13.70 -22.80 -15.05
C GLU A 61 -14.99 -21.98 -14.85
N LEU A 62 -14.94 -21.11 -13.87
CA LEU A 62 -16.09 -20.25 -13.58
C LEU A 62 -16.21 -19.18 -14.66
N THR A 63 -17.41 -19.08 -15.25
CA THR A 63 -17.78 -17.98 -16.12
C THR A 63 -19.06 -17.34 -15.58
N LEU A 64 -18.95 -16.11 -15.10
CA LEU A 64 -20.09 -15.36 -14.62
C LEU A 64 -20.67 -14.48 -15.73
N PRO A 65 -21.99 -14.38 -15.86
CA PRO A 65 -22.63 -13.53 -16.88
C PRO A 65 -22.29 -12.06 -16.63
N ASP A 66 -22.14 -11.31 -17.71
CA ASP A 66 -22.00 -9.86 -17.63
C ASP A 66 -23.27 -9.22 -17.08
N ILE A 67 -23.10 -8.19 -16.25
CA ILE A 67 -24.22 -7.40 -15.72
C ILE A 67 -24.29 -6.11 -16.56
N PRO A 68 -25.39 -5.84 -17.26
CA PRO A 68 -25.54 -4.66 -18.10
C PRO A 68 -25.44 -3.37 -17.27
N ALA A 69 -25.15 -2.27 -17.95
CA ALA A 69 -25.18 -0.95 -17.32
C ALA A 69 -26.57 -0.66 -16.73
N PRO A 70 -26.66 0.09 -15.62
CA PRO A 70 -27.93 0.36 -14.96
C PRO A 70 -28.84 1.20 -15.85
N ASN A 71 -30.15 0.90 -15.82
CA ASN A 71 -31.17 1.70 -16.53
C ASN A 71 -31.26 3.12 -15.94
N ALA A 72 -31.78 4.06 -16.70
CA ALA A 72 -32.00 5.44 -16.27
C ALA A 72 -32.82 5.55 -14.97
N SER A 73 -33.75 4.63 -14.72
CA SER A 73 -34.54 4.56 -13.49
C SER A 73 -33.67 4.27 -12.25
N ILE A 74 -32.66 3.40 -12.36
CA ILE A 74 -31.75 3.09 -11.24
C ILE A 74 -30.87 4.31 -10.90
N LEU A 75 -30.53 5.14 -11.90
CA LEU A 75 -29.72 6.33 -11.66
C LEU A 75 -30.43 7.41 -10.84
N THR A 76 -31.77 7.43 -10.91
CA THR A 76 -32.65 8.36 -10.20
C THR A 76 -33.36 7.70 -9.02
N ASP A 77 -33.16 6.40 -8.80
CA ASP A 77 -33.82 5.63 -7.77
C ASP A 77 -33.10 5.82 -6.41
N ASP A 78 -33.84 6.33 -5.42
CA ASP A 78 -33.37 6.45 -4.04
C ASP A 78 -33.28 5.09 -3.32
N ALA A 79 -33.89 4.04 -3.90
CA ALA A 79 -33.81 2.67 -3.37
C ALA A 79 -32.43 2.00 -3.54
N THR A 80 -31.53 2.61 -4.34
CA THR A 80 -30.15 2.15 -4.46
C THR A 80 -29.19 3.26 -3.95
N PRO A 81 -29.22 3.57 -2.63
CA PRO A 81 -28.37 4.59 -2.05
C PRO A 81 -26.91 4.10 -2.01
N PHE A 82 -25.98 5.01 -2.03
CA PHE A 82 -24.60 4.73 -1.69
C PHE A 82 -24.07 5.77 -0.71
N ARG A 83 -23.14 5.34 0.15
CA ARG A 83 -22.56 6.19 1.17
C ARG A 83 -21.47 7.07 0.56
N ALA A 84 -21.56 8.39 0.74
CA ALA A 84 -20.56 9.35 0.29
C ALA A 84 -20.21 10.32 1.42
N ILE A 85 -18.92 10.56 1.61
CA ILE A 85 -18.36 11.43 2.64
C ILE A 85 -17.72 12.62 1.94
N PRO A 86 -18.25 13.85 2.08
CA PRO A 86 -17.70 15.03 1.45
C PRO A 86 -16.40 15.48 2.15
N SER A 87 -15.53 16.15 1.40
CA SER A 87 -14.30 16.79 1.93
C SER A 87 -13.40 15.83 2.71
N TYR A 88 -13.33 14.58 2.27
CA TYR A 88 -12.49 13.56 2.91
C TYR A 88 -11.00 13.94 2.79
N HIS A 89 -10.24 13.72 3.85
CA HIS A 89 -8.78 13.85 3.82
C HIS A 89 -8.15 12.47 3.65
N HIS A 90 -7.65 12.21 2.45
CA HIS A 90 -6.92 10.98 2.13
C HIS A 90 -5.43 11.16 2.37
N ALA A 91 -4.82 10.16 3.00
CA ALA A 91 -3.37 10.05 3.15
C ALA A 91 -2.93 8.61 2.88
N THR A 92 -1.75 8.43 2.30
CA THR A 92 -1.11 7.11 2.28
C THR A 92 -0.80 6.66 3.70
N TRP A 93 -0.72 5.34 3.95
CA TRP A 93 -0.33 4.80 5.25
C TRP A 93 1.00 5.43 5.76
N ALA A 94 1.98 5.58 4.86
CA ALA A 94 3.25 6.21 5.17
C ALA A 94 3.18 7.74 5.35
N ARG A 95 2.00 8.35 5.13
CA ARG A 95 1.79 9.81 5.18
C ARG A 95 2.77 10.60 4.32
N THR A 96 3.20 9.99 3.20
CA THR A 96 4.10 10.61 2.24
C THR A 96 3.35 11.50 1.25
N PHE A 97 2.08 11.18 0.98
CA PHE A 97 1.21 11.95 0.08
C PHE A 97 -0.16 12.12 0.71
N HIS A 98 -0.78 13.24 0.38
CA HIS A 98 -2.09 13.63 0.87
C HIS A 98 -2.94 14.20 -0.26
N SER A 99 -4.26 13.98 -0.21
CA SER A 99 -5.22 14.63 -1.12
C SER A 99 -6.54 14.89 -0.43
N ARG A 100 -7.37 15.74 -1.05
CA ARG A 100 -8.72 16.07 -0.58
C ARG A 100 -9.70 15.82 -1.72
N PRO A 101 -10.16 14.58 -1.91
CA PRO A 101 -11.20 14.27 -2.89
C PRO A 101 -12.49 15.01 -2.54
N GLU A 102 -13.27 15.33 -3.59
CA GLU A 102 -14.61 15.91 -3.45
C GLU A 102 -15.50 15.01 -2.59
N PHE A 103 -15.44 13.70 -2.84
CA PHE A 103 -16.14 12.69 -2.06
C PHE A 103 -15.29 11.41 -1.91
N LEU A 104 -15.37 10.80 -0.73
CA LEU A 104 -15.09 9.39 -0.54
C LEU A 104 -16.42 8.62 -0.60
N ILE A 105 -16.53 7.65 -1.49
CA ILE A 105 -17.76 6.86 -1.73
C ILE A 105 -17.48 5.40 -1.37
N GLU A 106 -18.39 4.79 -0.60
CA GLU A 106 -18.23 3.44 -0.06
C GLU A 106 -19.42 2.55 -0.46
N PRO A 107 -19.39 1.95 -1.67
CA PRO A 107 -20.45 1.08 -2.15
C PRO A 107 -20.52 -0.23 -1.36
N GLN A 108 -21.74 -0.79 -1.24
CA GLN A 108 -22.02 -2.06 -0.57
C GLN A 108 -22.43 -3.17 -1.57
N SER A 109 -22.64 -2.83 -2.82
CA SER A 109 -23.05 -3.78 -3.87
C SER A 109 -22.44 -3.41 -5.23
N ILE A 110 -22.40 -4.40 -6.15
CA ILE A 110 -21.98 -4.16 -7.54
C ILE A 110 -22.93 -3.15 -8.21
N THR A 111 -24.21 -3.21 -7.93
CA THR A 111 -25.21 -2.27 -8.46
C THR A 111 -24.91 -0.84 -8.03
N GLU A 112 -24.51 -0.62 -6.79
CA GLU A 112 -24.07 0.71 -6.33
C GLU A 112 -22.79 1.15 -7.05
N VAL A 113 -21.80 0.26 -7.26
CA VAL A 113 -20.60 0.57 -8.05
C VAL A 113 -20.98 0.99 -9.48
N GLN A 114 -21.88 0.25 -10.13
CA GLN A 114 -22.39 0.59 -11.47
C GLN A 114 -23.10 1.96 -11.48
N LYS A 115 -23.92 2.24 -10.47
CA LYS A 115 -24.59 3.54 -10.29
C LYS A 115 -23.57 4.67 -10.14
N ILE A 116 -22.55 4.48 -9.28
CA ILE A 116 -21.47 5.47 -9.06
C ILE A 116 -20.75 5.79 -10.37
N VAL A 117 -20.31 4.76 -11.11
CA VAL A 117 -19.62 4.92 -12.38
C VAL A 117 -20.49 5.66 -13.40
N SER A 118 -21.76 5.26 -13.53
CA SER A 118 -22.70 5.90 -14.46
C SER A 118 -22.97 7.36 -14.11
N LEU A 119 -23.09 7.69 -12.82
CA LEU A 119 -23.23 9.06 -12.35
C LEU A 119 -21.94 9.87 -12.56
N ALA A 120 -20.77 9.29 -12.26
CA ALA A 120 -19.49 9.94 -12.49
C ALA A 120 -19.31 10.31 -13.97
N ARG A 121 -19.67 9.41 -14.89
CA ARG A 121 -19.68 9.68 -16.33
C ARG A 121 -20.58 10.85 -16.69
N ARG A 122 -21.83 10.86 -16.20
CA ARG A 122 -22.78 11.96 -16.45
C ARG A 122 -22.29 13.29 -15.89
N CYS A 123 -21.72 13.27 -14.68
CA CYS A 123 -21.18 14.46 -14.00
C CYS A 123 -19.78 14.81 -14.48
N ARG A 124 -19.20 14.04 -15.38
CA ARG A 124 -17.82 14.17 -15.83
C ARG A 124 -16.83 14.25 -14.65
N ARG A 125 -16.91 13.28 -13.75
CA ARG A 125 -16.02 13.16 -12.59
C ARG A 125 -15.07 11.98 -12.76
N ARG A 126 -13.79 12.20 -12.47
CA ARG A 126 -12.83 11.09 -12.37
C ARG A 126 -13.10 10.28 -11.12
N VAL A 127 -12.82 8.99 -11.23
CA VAL A 127 -13.00 8.02 -10.14
C VAL A 127 -11.68 7.33 -9.89
N VAL A 128 -11.16 7.48 -8.68
CA VAL A 128 -9.97 6.76 -8.23
C VAL A 128 -10.38 5.74 -7.18
N THR A 129 -10.07 4.46 -7.43
CA THR A 129 -10.35 3.39 -6.49
C THR A 129 -9.19 3.22 -5.54
N ILE A 130 -9.47 3.13 -4.24
CA ILE A 130 -8.48 2.90 -3.19
C ILE A 130 -8.78 1.62 -2.41
N GLY A 131 -7.72 0.97 -1.95
CA GLY A 131 -7.76 -0.05 -0.91
C GLY A 131 -7.43 0.54 0.46
N SER A 132 -6.62 -0.18 1.23
CA SER A 132 -6.17 0.23 2.58
C SER A 132 -5.07 1.31 2.60
N GLY A 133 -4.69 1.88 1.46
CA GLY A 133 -3.75 3.01 1.40
C GLY A 133 -2.28 2.67 1.64
N HIS A 134 -1.88 1.39 1.49
CA HIS A 134 -0.50 0.95 1.75
C HIS A 134 0.49 1.22 0.61
N SER A 135 0.04 1.67 -0.56
CA SER A 135 0.96 2.19 -1.59
C SER A 135 1.56 3.51 -1.12
N PRO A 136 2.87 3.62 -0.91
CA PRO A 136 3.49 4.86 -0.46
C PRO A 136 3.62 5.93 -1.56
N SER A 137 3.24 5.62 -2.81
CA SER A 137 3.26 6.53 -3.96
C SER A 137 2.00 7.39 -4.07
N ASP A 138 2.02 8.35 -4.98
CA ASP A 138 0.90 9.24 -5.28
C ASP A 138 -0.16 8.64 -6.24
N LEU A 139 -0.09 7.33 -6.52
CA LEU A 139 -1.00 6.62 -7.43
C LEU A 139 -2.49 6.83 -7.08
N THR A 140 -2.84 6.88 -5.79
CA THR A 140 -4.22 6.99 -5.32
C THR A 140 -4.68 8.43 -5.03
N MET A 141 -3.84 9.43 -5.31
CA MET A 141 -4.17 10.81 -5.02
C MET A 141 -5.20 11.36 -6.02
N SER A 142 -6.22 12.06 -5.52
CA SER A 142 -7.27 12.66 -6.35
C SER A 142 -7.93 13.84 -5.64
N SER A 143 -8.37 14.84 -6.41
CA SER A 143 -9.27 15.89 -5.95
C SER A 143 -10.72 15.63 -6.38
N SER A 144 -10.96 14.59 -7.19
CA SER A 144 -12.28 14.20 -7.70
C SER A 144 -12.94 13.14 -6.81
N TRP A 145 -13.66 12.18 -7.36
CA TRP A 145 -14.32 11.13 -6.58
C TRP A 145 -13.34 10.00 -6.24
N MET A 146 -13.41 9.53 -5.00
CA MET A 146 -12.62 8.41 -4.50
C MET A 146 -13.58 7.30 -4.07
N VAL A 147 -13.32 6.07 -4.52
CA VAL A 147 -14.15 4.90 -4.20
C VAL A 147 -13.33 3.91 -3.36
N ARG A 148 -13.87 3.51 -2.22
CA ARG A 148 -13.29 2.50 -1.33
C ARG A 148 -14.22 1.30 -1.20
N LEU A 149 -13.71 0.09 -1.47
CA LEU A 149 -14.51 -1.12 -1.55
C LEU A 149 -14.59 -1.90 -0.23
N SER A 150 -14.30 -1.29 0.91
CA SER A 150 -14.23 -1.97 2.23
C SER A 150 -15.50 -2.74 2.61
N HIS A 151 -16.68 -2.35 2.08
CA HIS A 151 -17.94 -3.06 2.32
C HIS A 151 -18.22 -4.17 1.29
N LEU A 152 -17.40 -4.32 0.27
CA LEU A 152 -17.44 -5.43 -0.69
C LEU A 152 -16.37 -6.45 -0.32
N SER A 153 -16.55 -7.14 0.81
CA SER A 153 -15.55 -8.03 1.41
C SER A 153 -16.02 -9.47 1.66
N LYS A 154 -17.15 -9.89 1.07
CA LYS A 154 -17.70 -11.22 1.28
C LYS A 154 -16.95 -12.29 0.49
N VAL A 155 -16.78 -13.47 1.10
CA VAL A 155 -16.45 -14.71 0.40
C VAL A 155 -17.75 -15.27 -0.18
N LEU A 156 -17.80 -15.46 -1.49
CA LEU A 156 -19.03 -15.83 -2.22
C LEU A 156 -19.11 -17.34 -2.49
N ARG A 157 -17.97 -17.97 -2.84
CA ARG A 157 -17.91 -19.39 -3.18
C ARG A 157 -16.55 -19.94 -2.82
N ILE A 158 -16.51 -21.17 -2.32
CA ILE A 158 -15.30 -21.95 -2.10
C ILE A 158 -15.43 -23.28 -2.83
N GLU A 159 -14.45 -23.58 -3.68
CA GLU A 159 -14.35 -24.82 -4.42
C GLU A 159 -13.07 -25.55 -3.99
N LYS A 160 -13.23 -26.77 -3.45
CA LYS A 160 -12.09 -27.60 -3.08
C LYS A 160 -11.74 -28.57 -4.20
N TYR A 161 -10.46 -28.79 -4.41
CA TYR A 161 -10.01 -29.79 -5.36
C TYR A 161 -10.05 -31.17 -4.71
N PRO A 162 -10.41 -32.23 -5.49
CA PRO A 162 -10.45 -33.60 -5.00
C PRO A 162 -9.08 -34.03 -4.47
N THR A 163 -9.04 -34.62 -3.28
CA THR A 163 -7.84 -35.24 -2.74
C THR A 163 -7.68 -36.65 -3.36
N GLU A 164 -6.51 -36.93 -3.93
CA GLU A 164 -5.86 -38.21 -4.32
C GLU A 164 -6.64 -39.27 -5.11
N ASN A 165 -7.97 -39.29 -5.20
CA ASN A 165 -8.77 -40.27 -5.99
C ASN A 165 -9.47 -39.66 -7.21
N GLY A 166 -9.15 -38.45 -7.60
CA GLY A 166 -9.65 -37.81 -8.80
C GLY A 166 -8.84 -38.18 -10.06
N PRO A 167 -9.35 -37.81 -11.25
CA PRO A 167 -8.57 -37.97 -12.48
C PRO A 167 -7.21 -37.28 -12.35
N GLU A 168 -6.20 -37.82 -13.05
CA GLU A 168 -4.80 -37.42 -13.05
C GLU A 168 -4.55 -35.98 -12.58
N PRO A 169 -3.72 -35.74 -11.55
CA PRO A 169 -3.49 -34.38 -11.03
C PRO A 169 -3.03 -33.50 -12.19
N ILE A 170 -3.80 -32.46 -12.50
CA ILE A 170 -3.34 -31.35 -13.32
C ILE A 170 -1.99 -30.94 -12.73
N ARG A 171 -1.00 -30.72 -13.57
CA ARG A 171 0.41 -30.53 -13.19
C ARG A 171 0.62 -29.59 -12.00
N ASP A 172 -0.34 -28.69 -11.80
CA ASP A 172 -0.40 -27.69 -10.72
C ASP A 172 -1.26 -28.11 -9.50
N ALA A 173 -2.04 -29.20 -9.58
CA ALA A 173 -2.95 -29.62 -8.51
C ALA A 173 -2.25 -30.02 -7.19
N LYS A 174 -0.97 -30.36 -7.25
CA LYS A 174 -0.15 -30.57 -6.03
C LYS A 174 0.13 -29.28 -5.27
N GLN A 175 0.04 -28.12 -5.94
CA GLN A 175 0.31 -26.81 -5.37
C GLN A 175 -0.95 -26.12 -4.84
N TYR A 176 -2.11 -26.40 -5.43
CA TYR A 176 -3.37 -25.79 -5.08
C TYR A 176 -4.33 -26.79 -4.43
N GLY A 177 -5.05 -26.32 -3.42
CA GLY A 177 -6.06 -27.11 -2.68
C GLY A 177 -7.49 -26.74 -3.04
N GLY A 178 -7.69 -25.62 -3.73
CA GLY A 178 -9.01 -25.15 -4.12
C GLY A 178 -9.03 -23.76 -4.70
N ARG A 179 -10.21 -23.28 -5.06
CA ARG A 179 -10.53 -21.94 -5.54
C ARG A 179 -11.47 -21.21 -4.63
N VAL A 180 -11.36 -19.90 -4.58
CA VAL A 180 -12.29 -19.05 -3.84
C VAL A 180 -12.69 -17.86 -4.70
N LEU A 181 -13.99 -17.64 -4.83
CA LEU A 181 -14.60 -16.42 -5.37
C LEU A 181 -14.96 -15.50 -4.22
N PHE A 182 -14.54 -14.25 -4.28
CA PHE A 182 -14.77 -13.26 -3.24
C PHE A 182 -14.89 -11.85 -3.79
N GLN A 183 -15.44 -10.95 -2.99
CA GLN A 183 -15.54 -9.54 -3.33
C GLN A 183 -14.19 -8.83 -3.13
N ALA A 184 -13.86 -7.92 -4.02
CA ALA A 184 -12.53 -7.36 -4.23
C ALA A 184 -12.00 -6.46 -3.11
N GLY A 185 -12.88 -5.96 -2.23
CA GLY A 185 -12.53 -5.12 -1.08
C GLY A 185 -12.02 -5.91 0.14
N ILE A 186 -12.12 -7.24 0.14
CA ILE A 186 -11.62 -8.09 1.24
C ILE A 186 -10.11 -7.88 1.44
N SER A 187 -9.66 -7.88 2.70
CA SER A 187 -8.23 -7.85 3.00
C SER A 187 -7.57 -9.23 2.82
N LEU A 188 -6.24 -9.24 2.62
CA LEU A 188 -5.48 -10.50 2.60
C LEU A 188 -5.62 -11.26 3.93
N GLU A 189 -5.76 -10.55 5.05
CA GLU A 189 -5.97 -11.14 6.37
C GLU A 189 -7.32 -11.84 6.45
N GLU A 190 -8.42 -11.13 6.15
CA GLU A 190 -9.78 -11.68 6.18
C GLU A 190 -9.92 -12.88 5.25
N LEU A 191 -9.40 -12.77 4.01
CA LEU A 191 -9.40 -13.88 3.07
C LEU A 191 -8.65 -15.10 3.63
N ASN A 192 -7.48 -14.90 4.22
CA ASN A 192 -6.70 -16.00 4.82
C ASN A 192 -7.39 -16.62 6.05
N ILE A 193 -8.12 -15.84 6.85
CA ILE A 193 -8.91 -16.37 7.96
C ILE A 193 -10.00 -17.29 7.42
N HIS A 194 -10.83 -16.83 6.48
CA HIS A 194 -11.89 -17.62 5.87
C HIS A 194 -11.36 -18.86 5.13
N ALA A 195 -10.26 -18.73 4.39
CA ALA A 195 -9.62 -19.83 3.71
C ALA A 195 -9.11 -20.88 4.70
N ASN A 196 -8.48 -20.44 5.79
CA ASN A 196 -7.89 -21.34 6.79
C ASN A 196 -8.94 -22.19 7.53
N GLU A 197 -10.15 -21.66 7.74
CA GLU A 197 -11.28 -22.40 8.27
C GLU A 197 -11.67 -23.61 7.37
N ARG A 198 -11.31 -23.58 6.09
CA ARG A 198 -11.52 -24.62 5.09
C ARG A 198 -10.26 -25.41 4.75
N GLY A 199 -9.19 -25.22 5.51
CA GLY A 199 -7.91 -25.88 5.26
C GLY A 199 -7.15 -25.33 4.04
N LEU A 200 -7.43 -24.08 3.62
CA LEU A 200 -6.79 -23.39 2.50
C LEU A 200 -6.01 -22.17 2.99
N THR A 201 -5.07 -21.70 2.18
CA THR A 201 -4.27 -20.49 2.44
C THR A 201 -3.76 -19.90 1.12
N LEU A 202 -3.40 -18.60 1.12
CA LEU A 202 -2.70 -18.02 -0.02
C LEU A 202 -1.33 -18.70 -0.19
N PRO A 203 -0.93 -19.08 -1.42
CA PRO A 203 0.33 -19.83 -1.66
C PRO A 203 1.57 -19.07 -1.22
N ASN A 204 1.56 -17.75 -1.38
CA ASN A 204 2.63 -16.84 -0.99
C ASN A 204 2.04 -15.52 -0.54
N LEU A 205 2.77 -14.76 0.28
CA LEU A 205 2.33 -13.48 0.83
C LEU A 205 3.44 -12.44 0.76
N GLY A 206 3.03 -11.20 0.52
CA GLY A 206 3.85 -10.03 0.85
C GLY A 206 4.03 -9.87 2.36
N SER A 207 4.76 -8.85 2.77
CA SER A 207 5.04 -8.61 4.19
C SER A 207 3.80 -8.14 4.97
N ILE A 208 2.80 -7.54 4.30
CA ILE A 208 1.64 -6.88 4.90
C ILE A 208 0.36 -7.61 4.53
N HIS A 209 -0.52 -7.89 5.50
CA HIS A 209 -1.78 -8.62 5.31
C HIS A 209 -3.04 -7.74 5.32
N ILE A 210 -2.94 -6.51 5.79
CA ILE A 210 -4.09 -5.57 5.85
C ILE A 210 -4.36 -4.88 4.50
N GLN A 211 -3.63 -5.22 3.44
CA GLN A 211 -3.91 -4.75 2.09
C GLN A 211 -5.21 -5.35 1.56
N SER A 212 -6.03 -4.54 0.87
CA SER A 212 -7.12 -5.09 0.07
C SER A 212 -6.56 -5.90 -1.10
N ILE A 213 -7.22 -7.02 -1.42
CA ILE A 213 -6.68 -7.94 -2.42
C ILE A 213 -6.69 -7.33 -3.83
N ALA A 214 -7.72 -6.56 -4.19
CA ALA A 214 -7.76 -5.86 -5.47
C ALA A 214 -6.60 -4.87 -5.61
N GLY A 215 -6.29 -4.11 -4.56
CA GLY A 215 -5.14 -3.20 -4.55
C GLY A 215 -3.81 -3.94 -4.67
N ALA A 216 -3.65 -5.08 -3.99
CA ALA A 216 -2.46 -5.91 -4.05
C ALA A 216 -2.23 -6.47 -5.47
N ILE A 217 -3.29 -6.96 -6.12
CA ILE A 217 -3.25 -7.45 -7.51
C ILE A 217 -2.93 -6.30 -8.47
N ALA A 218 -3.66 -5.18 -8.37
CA ALA A 218 -3.54 -4.05 -9.27
C ALA A 218 -2.15 -3.40 -9.29
N THR A 219 -1.31 -3.63 -8.28
CA THR A 219 0.03 -3.03 -8.16
C THR A 219 1.16 -4.06 -8.08
N ALA A 220 0.92 -5.29 -8.52
CA ALA A 220 1.92 -6.36 -8.62
C ALA A 220 2.55 -6.78 -7.28
N THR A 221 1.77 -6.89 -6.21
CA THR A 221 2.26 -7.40 -4.92
C THR A 221 2.79 -8.83 -5.04
N HIS A 222 3.93 -9.09 -4.38
CA HIS A 222 4.62 -10.37 -4.38
C HIS A 222 5.11 -10.76 -2.97
N GLY A 223 5.41 -12.04 -2.80
CA GLY A 223 6.12 -12.57 -1.64
C GLY A 223 7.63 -12.74 -1.90
N SER A 224 8.22 -13.83 -1.38
CA SER A 224 9.61 -14.17 -1.67
C SER A 224 9.79 -15.68 -1.82
N SER A 225 9.77 -16.15 -3.08
CA SER A 225 9.99 -17.54 -3.45
C SER A 225 10.24 -17.64 -4.95
N ILE A 226 11.23 -18.42 -5.37
CA ILE A 226 11.41 -18.74 -6.80
C ILE A 226 10.40 -19.77 -7.33
N ARG A 227 9.49 -20.27 -6.47
CA ARG A 227 8.42 -21.22 -6.84
C ARG A 227 7.07 -20.53 -6.99
N HIS A 228 6.96 -19.26 -6.62
CA HIS A 228 5.74 -18.49 -6.64
C HIS A 228 5.99 -17.13 -7.27
N GLY A 229 5.06 -16.68 -8.08
CA GLY A 229 5.09 -15.35 -8.70
C GLY A 229 4.34 -14.29 -7.91
N LEU A 230 3.78 -13.32 -8.64
CA LEU A 230 2.92 -12.29 -8.09
C LEU A 230 1.62 -12.89 -7.54
N LEU A 231 0.95 -12.19 -6.63
CA LEU A 231 -0.39 -12.59 -6.18
C LEU A 231 -1.37 -12.68 -7.34
N SER A 232 -1.25 -11.81 -8.34
CA SER A 232 -2.07 -11.82 -9.55
C SER A 232 -1.95 -13.10 -10.38
N GLN A 233 -0.86 -13.85 -10.29
CA GLN A 233 -0.72 -15.13 -10.99
C GLN A 233 -1.62 -16.25 -10.45
N ASN A 234 -2.17 -16.07 -9.23
CA ASN A 234 -3.13 -17.01 -8.67
C ASN A 234 -4.58 -16.68 -9.06
N VAL A 235 -4.83 -15.55 -9.73
CA VAL A 235 -6.16 -15.14 -10.20
C VAL A 235 -6.55 -15.99 -11.41
N ARG A 236 -7.80 -16.46 -11.41
CA ARG A 236 -8.40 -17.26 -12.50
C ARG A 236 -9.53 -16.53 -13.21
N GLY A 237 -10.09 -15.53 -12.57
CA GLY A 237 -11.08 -14.66 -13.17
C GLY A 237 -11.34 -13.45 -12.29
N LEU A 238 -11.90 -12.42 -12.87
CA LEU A 238 -12.32 -11.22 -12.13
C LEU A 238 -13.49 -10.53 -12.82
N ARG A 239 -14.30 -9.84 -12.03
CA ARG A 239 -15.34 -8.95 -12.52
C ARG A 239 -14.89 -7.51 -12.36
N ILE A 240 -15.03 -6.74 -13.44
CA ILE A 240 -14.65 -5.32 -13.46
C ILE A 240 -15.84 -4.48 -13.96
N VAL A 241 -16.14 -3.38 -13.26
CA VAL A 241 -17.11 -2.37 -13.72
C VAL A 241 -16.36 -1.36 -14.58
N LEU A 242 -16.72 -1.29 -15.86
CA LEU A 242 -16.11 -0.46 -16.89
C LEU A 242 -16.68 0.97 -16.88
N ALA A 243 -16.07 1.89 -17.62
CA ALA A 243 -16.49 3.29 -17.69
C ALA A 243 -17.91 3.48 -18.26
N ASP A 244 -18.43 2.53 -19.02
CA ASP A 244 -19.82 2.53 -19.51
C ASP A 244 -20.85 2.03 -18.48
N GLY A 245 -20.39 1.55 -17.30
CA GLY A 245 -21.25 1.04 -16.23
C GLY A 245 -21.55 -0.45 -16.32
N ARG A 246 -21.13 -1.16 -17.37
CA ARG A 246 -21.25 -2.63 -17.43
C ARG A 246 -20.29 -3.29 -16.46
N ALA A 247 -20.71 -4.36 -15.79
CA ALA A 247 -19.85 -5.21 -15.01
C ALA A 247 -19.52 -6.48 -15.80
N VAL A 248 -18.27 -6.57 -16.28
CA VAL A 248 -17.82 -7.58 -17.23
C VAL A 248 -16.94 -8.63 -16.51
N TRP A 249 -17.17 -9.92 -16.83
CA TRP A 249 -16.31 -11.00 -16.39
C TRP A 249 -15.15 -11.19 -17.37
N CYS A 250 -13.94 -11.35 -16.84
CA CYS A 250 -12.78 -11.71 -17.64
C CYS A 250 -11.93 -12.79 -16.97
N SER A 251 -11.35 -13.66 -17.79
CA SER A 251 -10.53 -14.81 -17.42
C SER A 251 -9.54 -15.13 -18.55
N PRO A 252 -8.62 -16.10 -18.38
CA PRO A 252 -7.72 -16.52 -19.47
C PRO A 252 -8.44 -16.94 -20.77
N LYS A 253 -9.74 -17.30 -20.71
CA LYS A 253 -10.52 -17.74 -21.87
C LYS A 253 -11.63 -16.79 -22.29
N VAL A 254 -11.99 -15.84 -21.46
CA VAL A 254 -13.05 -14.87 -21.69
C VAL A 254 -12.50 -13.47 -21.52
N ASN A 255 -12.56 -12.63 -22.55
CA ASN A 255 -12.01 -11.27 -22.54
C ASN A 255 -10.52 -11.27 -22.10
N GLU A 256 -9.68 -12.13 -22.72
CA GLU A 256 -8.29 -12.39 -22.33
C GLU A 256 -7.46 -11.10 -22.20
N ASP A 257 -7.53 -10.19 -23.18
CA ASP A 257 -6.75 -8.95 -23.14
C ASP A 257 -7.15 -8.06 -21.97
N LEU A 258 -8.46 -7.96 -21.68
CA LEU A 258 -8.95 -7.26 -20.49
C LEU A 258 -8.47 -7.93 -19.20
N PHE A 259 -8.49 -9.27 -19.16
CA PHE A 259 -7.99 -10.03 -18.03
C PHE A 259 -6.50 -9.76 -17.79
N ARG A 260 -5.66 -9.89 -18.82
CA ARG A 260 -4.22 -9.64 -18.72
C ARG A 260 -3.90 -8.20 -18.34
N ALA A 261 -4.67 -7.22 -18.84
CA ALA A 261 -4.52 -5.83 -18.44
C ALA A 261 -4.93 -5.63 -16.97
N ALA A 262 -5.98 -6.29 -16.50
CA ALA A 262 -6.53 -6.16 -15.15
C ALA A 262 -5.66 -6.80 -14.05
N LEU A 263 -4.83 -7.82 -14.37
CA LEU A 263 -3.90 -8.45 -13.43
C LEU A 263 -2.86 -7.47 -12.84
N VAL A 264 -2.56 -6.37 -13.56
CA VAL A 264 -1.81 -5.21 -13.06
C VAL A 264 -2.48 -3.96 -13.64
N SER A 265 -3.69 -3.67 -13.15
CA SER A 265 -4.56 -2.62 -13.70
C SER A 265 -4.13 -1.20 -13.36
N LEU A 266 -3.35 -1.03 -12.28
CA LEU A 266 -3.02 0.28 -11.70
C LEU A 266 -4.27 1.11 -11.34
N GLY A 267 -5.47 0.51 -11.33
CA GLY A 267 -6.75 1.18 -11.15
C GLY A 267 -7.22 1.99 -12.37
N GLY A 268 -6.56 1.87 -13.53
CA GLY A 268 -6.81 2.69 -14.71
C GLY A 268 -7.78 2.10 -15.75
N LEU A 269 -8.40 0.94 -15.47
CA LEU A 269 -9.30 0.23 -16.41
C LEU A 269 -10.76 0.20 -15.97
N GLY A 270 -11.03 0.41 -14.69
CA GLY A 270 -12.33 0.23 -14.08
C GLY A 270 -12.22 -0.17 -12.62
N ILE A 271 -13.36 -0.53 -12.02
CA ILE A 271 -13.45 -0.94 -10.61
C ILE A 271 -13.61 -2.46 -10.53
N ILE A 272 -12.57 -3.17 -10.06
CA ILE A 272 -12.63 -4.62 -9.82
C ILE A 272 -13.53 -4.86 -8.61
N THR A 273 -14.55 -5.71 -8.77
CA THR A 273 -15.58 -5.97 -7.73
C THR A 273 -15.58 -7.39 -7.21
N GLU A 274 -15.22 -8.37 -8.03
CA GLU A 274 -15.12 -9.78 -7.65
C GLU A 274 -13.85 -10.40 -8.23
N ILE A 275 -13.28 -11.36 -7.52
CA ILE A 275 -12.05 -12.05 -7.90
C ILE A 275 -12.19 -13.53 -7.58
N GLU A 276 -11.87 -14.38 -8.56
CA GLU A 276 -11.66 -15.81 -8.37
C GLU A 276 -10.15 -16.09 -8.29
N MET A 277 -9.72 -16.81 -7.25
CA MET A 277 -8.31 -17.06 -6.99
C MET A 277 -8.06 -18.49 -6.52
N GLU A 278 -6.99 -19.11 -6.97
CA GLU A 278 -6.52 -20.39 -6.46
C GLU A 278 -5.76 -20.25 -5.15
N LEU A 279 -6.01 -21.17 -4.23
CA LEU A 279 -5.42 -21.24 -2.90
C LEU A 279 -4.72 -22.59 -2.68
N ALA A 280 -3.63 -22.56 -1.91
CA ALA A 280 -2.89 -23.75 -1.50
C ALA A 280 -3.54 -24.45 -0.29
N PRO A 281 -3.25 -25.73 -0.03
CA PRO A 281 -3.57 -26.35 1.26
C PRO A 281 -2.90 -25.63 2.41
N SER A 282 -3.64 -25.40 3.49
CA SER A 282 -3.13 -24.79 4.72
C SER A 282 -2.04 -25.65 5.36
N CYS A 283 -0.97 -25.04 5.81
CA CYS A 283 0.16 -25.74 6.44
C CYS A 283 0.87 -24.86 7.47
N ASN A 284 1.71 -25.48 8.29
CA ASN A 284 2.74 -24.77 9.04
C ASN A 284 4.00 -24.63 8.20
N ILE A 285 4.79 -23.62 8.52
CA ILE A 285 6.16 -23.46 8.01
C ILE A 285 7.14 -23.52 9.18
N GLU A 286 8.23 -24.21 8.96
CA GLU A 286 9.41 -24.13 9.83
C GLU A 286 10.39 -23.15 9.18
N TRP A 287 10.77 -22.13 9.93
CA TRP A 287 11.71 -21.15 9.44
C TRP A 287 12.97 -21.06 10.28
N GLU A 288 14.03 -20.67 9.61
CA GLU A 288 15.35 -20.40 10.15
C GLU A 288 15.83 -19.03 9.72
N GLN A 289 16.39 -18.27 10.63
CA GLN A 289 16.98 -16.96 10.38
C GLN A 289 18.43 -16.97 10.85
N LEU A 290 19.34 -16.60 9.96
CA LEU A 290 20.78 -16.61 10.15
C LEU A 290 21.35 -15.21 9.94
N TRP A 291 22.37 -14.87 10.73
CA TRP A 291 23.15 -13.64 10.62
C TRP A 291 24.52 -13.95 9.99
N GLU A 292 24.68 -13.69 8.68
CA GLU A 292 25.79 -14.16 7.88
C GLU A 292 26.62 -13.02 7.26
N PRO A 293 27.93 -13.23 7.00
CA PRO A 293 28.74 -12.32 6.20
C PRO A 293 28.19 -12.20 4.78
N LEU A 294 28.21 -11.01 4.20
CA LEU A 294 27.75 -10.79 2.82
C LEU A 294 28.46 -11.69 1.81
N ASP A 295 29.80 -11.81 1.92
CA ASP A 295 30.59 -12.60 0.97
C ASP A 295 30.21 -14.09 1.00
N SER A 296 29.88 -14.64 2.19
CA SER A 296 29.39 -16.02 2.35
C SER A 296 28.03 -16.22 1.68
N VAL A 297 27.12 -15.25 1.81
CA VAL A 297 25.79 -15.32 1.17
C VAL A 297 25.92 -15.24 -0.35
N ILE A 298 26.75 -14.33 -0.87
CA ILE A 298 27.00 -14.20 -2.31
C ILE A 298 27.63 -15.48 -2.88
N ALA A 299 28.51 -16.14 -2.16
CA ALA A 299 29.11 -17.41 -2.59
C ALA A 299 28.10 -18.56 -2.78
N THR A 300 26.93 -18.48 -2.15
CA THR A 300 25.84 -19.47 -2.30
C THR A 300 24.73 -19.02 -3.23
N TRP A 301 24.83 -17.84 -3.85
CA TRP A 301 23.77 -17.17 -4.60
C TRP A 301 23.20 -18.04 -5.74
N ASP A 302 24.08 -18.55 -6.61
CA ASP A 302 23.66 -19.31 -7.79
C ASP A 302 23.44 -20.80 -7.49
N ASN A 303 23.77 -21.26 -6.29
CA ASN A 303 23.73 -22.68 -5.95
C ASN A 303 22.54 -23.05 -5.05
N THR A 304 22.57 -22.56 -3.79
CA THR A 304 21.65 -23.05 -2.75
C THR A 304 20.84 -21.97 -2.09
N LEU A 305 21.25 -20.72 -2.15
CA LEU A 305 20.59 -19.64 -1.41
C LEU A 305 19.07 -19.62 -1.66
N TRP A 306 18.67 -19.61 -2.91
CA TRP A 306 17.27 -19.43 -3.33
C TRP A 306 16.51 -20.74 -3.56
N THR A 307 17.21 -21.87 -3.62
CA THR A 307 16.65 -23.17 -3.98
C THR A 307 16.50 -24.14 -2.80
N SER A 308 17.22 -23.88 -1.67
CA SER A 308 17.24 -24.80 -0.52
C SER A 308 15.87 -24.91 0.15
N ASP A 309 15.08 -23.84 0.14
CA ASP A 309 13.81 -23.77 0.83
C ASP A 309 12.72 -23.16 -0.09
N GLU A 310 11.45 -23.32 0.28
CA GLU A 310 10.35 -22.81 -0.54
C GLU A 310 10.26 -21.28 -0.47
N TYR A 311 10.51 -20.70 0.70
CA TYR A 311 10.48 -19.27 0.94
C TYR A 311 11.85 -18.81 1.41
N VAL A 312 12.45 -17.84 0.72
CA VAL A 312 13.75 -17.27 1.09
C VAL A 312 13.70 -15.77 0.90
N ARG A 313 14.10 -15.03 1.92
CA ARG A 313 14.27 -13.58 1.86
C ARG A 313 15.49 -13.16 2.65
N CYS A 314 16.12 -12.07 2.23
CA CYS A 314 17.30 -11.57 2.90
C CYS A 314 17.13 -10.08 3.23
N TRP A 315 17.86 -9.63 4.25
CA TRP A 315 17.99 -8.21 4.58
C TRP A 315 19.46 -7.88 4.67
N TRP A 316 19.87 -7.02 3.79
CA TRP A 316 21.26 -6.64 3.63
C TRP A 316 21.57 -5.33 4.36
N MET A 317 22.66 -5.34 5.17
CA MET A 317 23.22 -4.20 5.89
C MET A 317 24.54 -3.78 5.23
N PRO A 318 24.52 -2.74 4.38
CA PRO A 318 25.69 -2.38 3.57
C PRO A 318 26.95 -2.02 4.37
N TYR A 319 26.81 -1.26 5.46
CA TYR A 319 27.97 -0.83 6.28
C TYR A 319 28.51 -1.95 7.16
N LEU A 320 27.66 -2.90 7.56
CA LEU A 320 28.08 -4.03 8.37
C LEU A 320 28.64 -5.17 7.51
N ARG A 321 28.46 -5.09 6.17
CA ARG A 321 28.81 -6.18 5.24
C ARG A 321 28.23 -7.51 5.68
N ARG A 322 26.98 -7.49 6.12
CA ARG A 322 26.23 -8.66 6.61
C ARG A 322 24.85 -8.73 6.03
N MET A 323 24.32 -9.91 6.08
CA MET A 323 22.98 -10.21 5.60
C MET A 323 22.26 -11.10 6.61
N ILE A 324 21.00 -10.78 6.90
CA ILE A 324 20.08 -11.71 7.54
C ILE A 324 19.50 -12.57 6.43
N VAL A 325 19.65 -13.87 6.57
CA VAL A 325 19.05 -14.85 5.65
C VAL A 325 17.93 -15.56 6.38
N TRP A 326 16.70 -15.35 5.96
CA TRP A 326 15.53 -16.05 6.46
C TRP A 326 15.06 -17.05 5.41
N LYS A 327 14.90 -18.32 5.83
CA LYS A 327 14.48 -19.44 4.99
C LYS A 327 13.35 -20.18 5.67
N ALA A 328 12.38 -20.66 4.89
CA ALA A 328 11.27 -21.44 5.41
C ALA A 328 10.81 -22.52 4.43
N HIS A 329 10.38 -23.63 4.98
CA HIS A 329 9.74 -24.73 4.25
C HIS A 329 8.48 -25.21 4.95
N LYS A 330 7.59 -25.81 4.20
CA LYS A 330 6.35 -26.43 4.73
C LYS A 330 6.68 -27.58 5.67
N THR A 331 5.94 -27.69 6.78
CA THR A 331 6.17 -28.72 7.77
C THR A 331 4.87 -29.19 8.43
N THR A 332 4.89 -30.43 8.92
CA THR A 332 3.81 -31.00 9.75
C THR A 332 4.08 -30.86 11.25
N LYS A 333 5.20 -30.27 11.64
CA LYS A 333 5.54 -30.04 13.04
C LYS A 333 4.51 -29.15 13.72
N ALA A 334 4.31 -29.40 15.01
CA ALA A 334 3.48 -28.53 15.85
C ALA A 334 4.04 -27.12 15.94
N VAL A 335 3.17 -26.13 16.10
CA VAL A 335 3.54 -24.73 16.24
C VAL A 335 4.51 -24.55 17.44
N ALA A 336 5.67 -23.96 17.17
CA ALA A 336 6.69 -23.59 18.14
C ALA A 336 7.05 -22.11 17.91
N ARG A 337 6.43 -21.25 18.71
CA ARG A 337 6.57 -19.79 18.52
C ARG A 337 8.01 -19.33 18.76
N PRO A 338 8.50 -18.34 18.01
CA PRO A 338 9.81 -17.77 18.23
C PRO A 338 9.87 -16.99 19.56
N LYS A 339 11.08 -16.68 20.00
CA LYS A 339 11.28 -15.75 21.12
C LYS A 339 10.77 -14.36 20.75
N ALA A 340 10.22 -13.65 21.72
CA ALA A 340 9.77 -12.28 21.54
C ALA A 340 10.88 -11.38 20.97
N SER A 341 10.55 -10.64 19.93
CA SER A 341 11.46 -9.66 19.34
C SER A 341 11.63 -8.45 20.27
N TRP A 342 12.87 -8.01 20.49
CA TRP A 342 13.13 -6.78 21.21
C TRP A 342 12.51 -5.56 20.51
N TYR A 343 12.55 -5.54 19.18
CA TYR A 343 11.95 -4.49 18.37
C TYR A 343 10.42 -4.48 18.37
N GLY A 344 9.79 -5.62 18.55
CA GLY A 344 8.33 -5.71 18.69
C GLY A 344 7.82 -5.10 20.00
N GLY A 345 8.74 -4.82 20.96
CA GLY A 345 8.42 -4.16 22.21
C GLY A 345 8.55 -2.63 22.11
N MET A 346 7.77 -1.92 22.91
CA MET A 346 7.75 -0.45 22.96
C MET A 346 9.17 0.14 23.16
N LEU A 347 9.98 -0.45 24.03
CA LEU A 347 11.34 0.03 24.30
C LEU A 347 12.25 -0.08 23.07
N GLY A 348 12.25 -1.22 22.39
CA GLY A 348 13.08 -1.42 21.20
C GLY A 348 12.64 -0.52 20.04
N PHE A 349 11.33 -0.42 19.82
CA PHE A 349 10.73 0.47 18.82
C PHE A 349 11.19 1.93 19.02
N HIS A 350 10.99 2.50 20.22
CA HIS A 350 11.36 3.89 20.47
C HIS A 350 12.87 4.11 20.53
N THR A 351 13.65 3.12 20.96
CA THR A 351 15.12 3.21 20.96
C THR A 351 15.64 3.38 19.53
N TYR A 352 15.19 2.52 18.62
CA TYR A 352 15.64 2.63 17.22
C TYR A 352 15.15 3.92 16.56
N HIS A 353 13.88 4.29 16.79
CA HIS A 353 13.31 5.53 16.30
C HIS A 353 14.08 6.78 16.77
N PHE A 354 14.45 6.80 18.04
CA PHE A 354 15.31 7.85 18.63
C PHE A 354 16.68 7.90 17.95
N PHE A 355 17.36 6.75 17.82
CA PHE A 355 18.68 6.71 17.17
C PHE A 355 18.64 7.11 15.70
N LEU A 356 17.59 6.76 14.97
CA LEU A 356 17.40 7.25 13.59
C LEU A 356 17.20 8.77 13.56
N THR A 357 16.52 9.35 14.55
CA THR A 357 16.40 10.80 14.70
C THR A 357 17.76 11.44 14.97
N VAL A 358 18.58 10.86 15.84
CA VAL A 358 19.96 11.31 16.04
C VAL A 358 20.76 11.23 14.74
N ALA A 359 20.62 10.13 13.98
CA ALA A 359 21.30 9.96 12.70
C ALA A 359 20.82 10.95 11.61
N HIS A 360 19.59 11.45 11.72
CA HIS A 360 19.10 12.48 10.82
C HIS A 360 19.98 13.76 10.88
N TYR A 361 20.37 14.16 12.08
CA TYR A 361 21.23 15.34 12.31
C TYR A 361 22.72 15.01 12.26
N PHE A 362 23.10 13.79 12.63
CA PHE A 362 24.48 13.30 12.67
C PHE A 362 24.66 12.02 11.84
N PRO A 363 24.54 12.07 10.50
CA PRO A 363 24.47 10.86 9.65
C PRO A 363 25.68 9.93 9.78
N ARG A 364 26.85 10.45 10.16
CA ARG A 364 28.08 9.67 10.35
C ARG A 364 27.99 8.65 11.48
N LEU A 365 27.03 8.80 12.39
CA LEU A 365 26.79 7.85 13.49
C LEU A 365 26.02 6.61 13.03
N LEU A 366 25.40 6.67 11.85
CA LEU A 366 24.49 5.63 11.37
C LEU A 366 25.09 4.23 11.33
N PRO A 367 26.33 4.00 10.84
CA PRO A 367 26.92 2.64 10.87
C PRO A 367 27.08 2.06 12.28
N ALA A 368 27.39 2.90 13.26
CA ALA A 368 27.49 2.47 14.66
C ALA A 368 26.12 2.21 15.28
N ILE A 369 25.13 3.01 14.94
CA ILE A 369 23.73 2.82 15.34
C ILE A 369 23.20 1.50 14.79
N GLU A 370 23.42 1.21 13.52
CA GLU A 370 23.02 -0.05 12.90
C GLU A 370 23.72 -1.25 13.56
N TRP A 371 25.02 -1.15 13.79
CA TRP A 371 25.74 -2.22 14.49
C TRP A 371 25.11 -2.54 15.85
N PHE A 372 24.81 -1.52 16.63
CA PHE A 372 24.21 -1.69 17.96
C PHE A 372 22.79 -2.26 17.83
N VAL A 373 21.95 -1.62 17.02
CA VAL A 373 20.54 -1.96 16.89
C VAL A 373 20.37 -3.37 16.30
N MET A 374 21.06 -3.68 15.19
CA MET A 374 20.98 -5.01 14.58
C MET A 374 21.64 -6.09 15.43
N GLY A 375 22.71 -5.73 16.17
CA GLY A 375 23.35 -6.62 17.13
C GLY A 375 22.42 -7.01 18.28
N MET A 376 21.64 -6.07 18.80
CA MET A 376 20.64 -6.33 19.86
C MET A 376 19.52 -7.25 19.36
N GLN A 377 19.09 -7.08 18.10
CA GLN A 377 17.99 -7.87 17.54
C GLN A 377 18.43 -9.26 17.07
N TYR A 378 19.56 -9.35 16.36
CA TYR A 378 19.97 -10.57 15.64
C TYR A 378 21.20 -11.23 16.23
N GLY A 379 21.84 -10.58 17.20
CA GLY A 379 23.08 -11.01 17.80
C GLY A 379 24.30 -10.33 17.17
N PHE A 380 25.35 -10.11 17.98
CA PHE A 380 26.59 -9.47 17.54
C PHE A 380 27.56 -10.42 16.81
N LYS A 381 27.35 -11.73 16.98
CA LYS A 381 28.23 -12.77 16.42
C LYS A 381 27.67 -13.30 15.09
N THR A 382 28.55 -13.51 14.12
CA THR A 382 28.25 -14.26 12.90
C THR A 382 27.74 -15.66 13.24
N GLY A 383 26.78 -16.16 12.46
CA GLY A 383 26.15 -17.46 12.69
C GLY A 383 25.12 -17.47 13.82
N SER A 384 24.75 -16.29 14.37
CA SER A 384 23.59 -16.20 15.26
C SER A 384 22.35 -16.69 14.56
N LYS A 385 21.59 -17.60 15.21
CA LYS A 385 20.48 -18.33 14.61
C LYS A 385 19.22 -18.23 15.45
N SER A 386 18.08 -18.06 14.78
CA SER A 386 16.74 -18.20 15.34
C SER A 386 15.91 -19.15 14.50
N THR A 387 15.02 -19.92 15.13
CA THR A 387 14.11 -20.85 14.44
C THR A 387 12.74 -20.81 15.10
N ALA A 388 11.68 -21.08 14.31
CA ALA A 388 10.34 -21.31 14.84
C ALA A 388 9.51 -22.16 13.86
N VAL A 389 8.34 -22.58 14.33
CA VAL A 389 7.29 -23.21 13.52
C VAL A 389 6.01 -22.40 13.70
N GLU A 390 5.48 -21.88 12.60
CA GLU A 390 4.29 -21.03 12.62
C GLU A 390 3.31 -21.42 11.50
N PRO A 391 2.00 -21.13 11.64
CA PRO A 391 1.12 -21.21 10.49
C PRO A 391 1.65 -20.35 9.33
N GLN A 392 1.61 -20.88 8.10
CA GLN A 392 2.14 -20.17 6.92
C GLN A 392 1.57 -18.75 6.80
N ARG A 393 0.26 -18.57 7.03
CA ARG A 393 -0.44 -17.27 6.93
C ARG A 393 0.09 -16.19 7.88
N THR A 394 0.79 -16.57 8.94
CA THR A 394 1.40 -15.64 9.91
C THR A 394 2.92 -15.62 9.80
N GLY A 395 3.55 -16.77 9.56
CA GLY A 395 5.01 -16.87 9.49
C GLY A 395 5.63 -16.20 8.26
N LEU A 396 4.84 -15.91 7.21
CA LEU A 396 5.28 -15.15 6.03
C LEU A 396 5.17 -13.63 6.21
N LEU A 397 4.46 -13.16 7.24
CA LEU A 397 4.19 -11.74 7.46
C LEU A 397 5.35 -11.03 8.16
N MET A 398 5.37 -9.73 7.99
CA MET A 398 6.27 -8.82 8.69
C MET A 398 5.59 -7.48 8.85
N ASP A 399 5.75 -6.86 10.02
CA ASP A 399 5.14 -5.57 10.29
C ASP A 399 6.02 -4.42 9.78
N CYS A 400 5.39 -3.41 9.16
CA CYS A 400 6.03 -2.14 8.90
C CYS A 400 6.02 -1.32 10.18
N LEU A 401 7.20 -1.11 10.80
CA LEU A 401 7.30 -0.46 12.10
C LEU A 401 7.11 1.05 12.04
N TYR A 402 7.60 1.70 10.98
CA TYR A 402 7.65 3.16 10.89
C TYR A 402 7.08 3.65 9.56
N SER A 403 6.62 4.91 9.55
CA SER A 403 6.43 5.65 8.29
C SER A 403 7.71 5.61 7.46
N GLN A 404 7.59 5.44 6.15
CA GLN A 404 8.75 5.17 5.30
C GLN A 404 8.56 5.60 3.85
N TRP A 405 9.67 5.97 3.22
CA TRP A 405 9.82 5.97 1.78
C TRP A 405 10.30 4.59 1.32
N VAL A 406 9.78 4.10 0.22
CA VAL A 406 10.13 2.77 -0.28
C VAL A 406 10.38 2.84 -1.78
N ASN A 407 11.58 2.45 -2.20
CA ASN A 407 11.94 2.33 -3.61
C ASN A 407 12.36 0.89 -3.91
N GLU A 408 11.60 0.19 -4.71
CA GLU A 408 11.78 -1.24 -4.95
C GLU A 408 11.79 -1.53 -6.46
N TRP A 409 12.73 -2.34 -6.91
CA TRP A 409 12.91 -2.67 -8.31
C TRP A 409 13.08 -4.17 -8.52
N ALA A 410 12.51 -4.66 -9.62
CA ALA A 410 12.63 -6.00 -10.14
C ALA A 410 13.76 -6.05 -11.17
N VAL A 411 14.73 -6.95 -11.00
CA VAL A 411 15.84 -7.17 -11.93
C VAL A 411 16.07 -8.68 -12.13
N PRO A 412 16.74 -9.13 -13.18
CA PRO A 412 17.10 -10.55 -13.31
C PRO A 412 17.94 -11.04 -12.13
N LEU A 413 17.57 -12.19 -11.55
CA LEU A 413 18.20 -12.76 -10.34
C LEU A 413 19.72 -12.94 -10.51
N ARG A 414 20.19 -13.33 -11.70
CA ARG A 414 21.61 -13.54 -11.98
C ARG A 414 22.49 -12.31 -11.76
N HIS A 415 21.92 -11.10 -11.85
CA HIS A 415 22.65 -9.84 -11.65
C HIS A 415 22.77 -9.41 -10.18
N GLY A 416 22.09 -10.11 -9.27
CA GLY A 416 22.06 -9.76 -7.84
C GLY A 416 23.45 -9.58 -7.21
N PRO A 417 24.40 -10.53 -7.36
CA PRO A 417 25.73 -10.40 -6.78
C PRO A 417 26.47 -9.14 -7.25
N GLU A 418 26.40 -8.84 -8.54
CA GLU A 418 27.06 -7.67 -9.13
C GLU A 418 26.42 -6.36 -8.64
N ILE A 419 25.10 -6.26 -8.69
CA ILE A 419 24.33 -5.10 -8.22
C ILE A 419 24.63 -4.82 -6.75
N ILE A 420 24.57 -5.83 -5.89
CA ILE A 420 24.83 -5.71 -4.46
C ILE A 420 26.29 -5.28 -4.23
N THR A 421 27.24 -5.85 -4.96
CA THR A 421 28.66 -5.50 -4.82
C THR A 421 28.91 -4.05 -5.24
N ARG A 422 28.38 -3.61 -6.38
CA ARG A 422 28.51 -2.22 -6.86
C ARG A 422 27.85 -1.22 -5.92
N LEU A 423 26.63 -1.50 -5.48
CA LEU A 423 25.93 -0.63 -4.53
C LEU A 423 26.64 -0.61 -3.17
N SER A 424 27.18 -1.75 -2.71
CA SER A 424 27.99 -1.83 -1.48
C SER A 424 29.25 -0.97 -1.59
N ALA A 425 29.97 -1.04 -2.70
CA ALA A 425 31.16 -0.23 -2.96
C ALA A 425 30.81 1.27 -2.90
N TRP A 426 29.75 1.67 -3.60
CA TRP A 426 29.29 3.06 -3.61
C TRP A 426 28.94 3.57 -2.21
N LEU A 427 28.08 2.83 -1.47
CA LEU A 427 27.65 3.22 -0.11
C LEU A 427 28.82 3.31 0.88
N ASN A 428 29.89 2.54 0.66
CA ASN A 428 31.10 2.54 1.50
C ASN A 428 32.19 3.53 0.97
N GLY A 429 31.87 4.37 -0.01
CA GLY A 429 32.74 5.46 -0.47
C GLY A 429 33.66 5.11 -1.63
N ASP A 430 33.61 3.90 -2.17
CA ASP A 430 34.37 3.49 -3.36
C ASP A 430 33.55 3.77 -4.63
N GLU A 431 33.43 5.05 -4.97
CA GLU A 431 32.70 5.51 -6.16
C GLU A 431 33.29 4.93 -7.45
N LYS A 432 34.62 4.77 -7.49
CA LYS A 432 35.32 4.27 -8.69
C LYS A 432 34.97 2.82 -9.00
N SER A 433 35.07 1.93 -8.03
CA SER A 433 34.75 0.51 -8.23
C SER A 433 33.26 0.27 -8.43
N SER A 434 32.41 1.14 -7.90
CA SER A 434 30.96 1.04 -8.08
C SER A 434 30.50 1.33 -9.50
N GLY A 435 31.18 2.21 -10.22
CA GLY A 435 30.76 2.72 -11.52
C GLY A 435 29.47 3.54 -11.50
N ILE A 436 28.96 3.92 -10.32
CA ILE A 436 27.75 4.74 -10.17
C ILE A 436 28.15 6.21 -10.32
N PRO A 437 27.58 6.98 -11.28
CA PRO A 437 28.06 8.32 -11.65
C PRO A 437 27.59 9.43 -10.68
N PHE A 438 27.25 9.08 -9.44
CA PHE A 438 26.78 10.03 -8.43
C PHE A 438 27.68 9.98 -7.19
N SER A 439 27.98 11.16 -6.63
CA SER A 439 28.82 11.22 -5.45
C SER A 439 28.08 10.76 -4.18
N VAL A 440 28.73 9.88 -3.42
CA VAL A 440 28.27 9.40 -2.11
C VAL A 440 28.77 10.27 -0.95
N LYS A 441 29.59 11.28 -1.21
CA LYS A 441 30.20 12.12 -0.18
C LYS A 441 29.16 12.69 0.80
N GLY A 442 29.32 12.36 2.08
CA GLY A 442 28.41 12.80 3.15
C GLY A 442 27.02 12.18 3.11
N LEU A 443 26.83 11.13 2.32
CA LEU A 443 25.58 10.37 2.25
C LEU A 443 25.71 9.14 3.13
N TYR A 444 24.71 8.92 3.98
CA TYR A 444 24.55 7.73 4.80
C TYR A 444 23.08 7.28 4.71
N VAL A 445 22.85 6.00 4.46
CA VAL A 445 21.52 5.42 4.37
C VAL A 445 21.34 4.43 5.52
N HIS A 446 20.17 4.42 6.12
CA HIS A 446 19.87 3.36 7.08
C HIS A 446 19.35 2.13 6.34
N SER A 447 19.59 1.00 6.92
CA SER A 447 19.23 -0.32 6.40
C SER A 447 18.23 -1.02 7.33
N PRO A 448 17.66 -2.12 6.92
CA PRO A 448 18.14 -3.03 5.86
C PRO A 448 17.66 -2.67 4.47
N ILE A 449 18.37 -3.17 3.44
CA ILE A 449 17.85 -3.30 2.09
C ILE A 449 17.27 -4.71 1.98
N GLU A 450 15.96 -4.82 1.75
CA GLU A 450 15.30 -6.11 1.62
C GLU A 450 15.58 -6.70 0.24
N VAL A 451 15.88 -8.00 0.20
CA VAL A 451 16.21 -8.76 -1.01
C VAL A 451 15.26 -9.93 -1.11
N ARG A 452 14.41 -9.95 -2.13
CA ARG A 452 13.37 -10.96 -2.36
C ARG A 452 13.45 -11.52 -3.78
N VAL A 453 12.81 -12.66 -3.98
CA VAL A 453 12.77 -13.33 -5.29
C VAL A 453 11.36 -13.77 -5.65
N THR A 454 11.06 -13.82 -6.95
CA THR A 454 9.83 -14.41 -7.45
C THR A 454 10.10 -15.20 -8.75
N ASP A 455 9.19 -16.14 -9.02
CA ASP A 455 9.07 -16.75 -10.34
C ASP A 455 8.24 -15.84 -11.26
N GLY A 456 8.69 -15.63 -12.49
CA GLY A 456 7.99 -14.86 -13.51
C GLY A 456 7.39 -15.70 -14.63
N SER A 457 7.48 -17.04 -14.54
CA SER A 457 6.99 -17.95 -15.58
C SER A 457 5.45 -17.87 -15.68
N GLU A 458 4.95 -17.96 -16.92
CA GLU A 458 3.52 -18.04 -17.21
C GLU A 458 3.10 -19.43 -17.62
N THR A 459 1.83 -19.75 -17.43
CA THR A 459 1.17 -20.95 -17.93
C THR A 459 -0.06 -20.56 -18.73
N THR A 460 -0.65 -21.51 -19.46
CA THR A 460 -1.90 -21.27 -20.21
C THR A 460 -3.08 -20.87 -19.33
N THR A 461 -3.07 -21.30 -18.06
CA THR A 461 -4.10 -20.98 -17.07
C THR A 461 -3.74 -19.79 -16.17
N SER A 462 -2.49 -19.35 -16.23
CA SER A 462 -1.97 -18.22 -15.47
C SER A 462 -1.10 -17.34 -16.38
N PRO A 463 -1.71 -16.58 -17.30
CA PRO A 463 -0.97 -15.68 -18.17
C PRO A 463 -0.44 -14.50 -17.37
N ARG A 464 0.64 -13.91 -17.84
CA ARG A 464 1.20 -12.70 -17.24
C ARG A 464 0.35 -11.47 -17.55
N GLY A 465 0.24 -10.57 -16.58
CA GLY A 465 -0.28 -9.24 -16.84
C GLY A 465 0.63 -8.45 -17.80
N PHE A 466 0.06 -7.55 -18.62
CA PHE A 466 0.85 -6.74 -19.54
C PHE A 466 1.87 -5.84 -18.82
N LEU A 467 1.53 -5.34 -17.64
CA LEU A 467 2.40 -4.49 -16.83
C LEU A 467 3.09 -5.26 -15.68
N ASP A 468 3.22 -6.57 -15.80
CA ASP A 468 3.95 -7.39 -14.84
C ASP A 468 5.45 -7.02 -14.82
N PRO A 469 6.00 -6.57 -13.67
CA PRO A 469 7.39 -6.14 -13.59
C PRO A 469 8.40 -7.30 -13.55
N THR A 470 7.96 -8.55 -13.36
CA THR A 470 8.87 -9.70 -13.26
C THR A 470 9.56 -10.02 -14.58
N CYS A 471 10.67 -10.75 -14.52
CA CYS A 471 11.36 -11.26 -15.69
C CYS A 471 10.60 -12.45 -16.30
N GLU A 472 10.52 -12.51 -17.64
CA GLU A 472 9.70 -13.52 -18.32
C GLU A 472 10.32 -14.92 -18.34
N LYS A 473 11.65 -15.01 -18.41
CA LYS A 473 12.36 -16.24 -18.72
C LYS A 473 13.29 -16.72 -17.61
N GLU A 474 13.33 -16.02 -16.53
CA GLU A 474 14.22 -16.31 -15.41
C GLU A 474 13.64 -15.76 -14.09
N PRO A 475 14.09 -16.26 -12.94
CA PRO A 475 13.67 -15.71 -11.66
C PRO A 475 14.01 -14.23 -11.53
N THR A 476 13.13 -13.51 -10.86
CA THR A 476 13.24 -12.09 -10.61
C THR A 476 13.76 -11.84 -9.21
N LEU A 477 14.74 -10.96 -9.09
CA LEU A 477 15.22 -10.39 -7.85
C LEU A 477 14.53 -9.05 -7.61
N TYR A 478 14.07 -8.82 -6.40
CA TYR A 478 13.63 -7.53 -5.92
C TYR A 478 14.62 -6.96 -4.90
N LEU A 479 15.04 -5.73 -5.13
CA LEU A 479 15.81 -4.95 -4.17
C LEU A 479 14.94 -3.79 -3.67
N ASN A 480 14.71 -3.75 -2.36
CA ASN A 480 13.84 -2.78 -1.71
C ASN A 480 14.67 -1.83 -0.83
N ALA A 481 14.88 -0.63 -1.33
CA ALA A 481 15.61 0.45 -0.65
C ALA A 481 14.64 1.25 0.24
N THR A 482 14.34 0.72 1.41
CA THR A 482 13.48 1.38 2.40
C THR A 482 14.24 2.45 3.17
N LEU A 483 13.59 3.59 3.38
CA LEU A 483 14.09 4.69 4.22
C LEU A 483 13.01 5.06 5.23
N TYR A 484 13.24 4.78 6.51
CA TYR A 484 12.33 5.15 7.58
C TYR A 484 12.28 6.66 7.78
N ARG A 485 11.13 7.15 8.23
CA ARG A 485 10.86 8.55 8.55
C ARG A 485 10.71 8.69 10.07
N PRO A 486 11.84 8.80 10.81
CA PRO A 486 11.79 8.89 12.26
C PRO A 486 10.99 10.13 12.68
N TYR A 487 9.90 9.93 13.41
CA TYR A 487 8.93 10.97 13.81
C TYR A 487 8.44 11.84 12.63
N GLY A 488 8.36 11.25 11.41
CA GLY A 488 7.94 11.95 10.20
C GLY A 488 9.02 12.75 9.47
N LEU A 489 10.24 12.76 9.96
CA LEU A 489 11.37 13.46 9.34
C LEU A 489 11.82 12.70 8.08
N ASP A 490 11.87 13.40 6.97
CA ASP A 490 12.36 12.83 5.71
C ASP A 490 13.87 12.66 5.73
N PRO A 491 14.43 11.47 5.42
CA PRO A 491 15.85 11.25 5.40
C PRO A 491 16.57 12.18 4.40
N PRO A 492 17.61 12.92 4.80
CA PRO A 492 18.30 13.87 3.93
C PRO A 492 19.02 13.20 2.75
N CYS A 493 19.31 11.89 2.88
CA CYS A 493 19.93 11.10 1.82
C CYS A 493 18.98 10.73 0.67
N ARG A 494 17.64 10.78 0.87
CA ARG A 494 16.62 10.16 0.01
C ARG A 494 16.80 10.47 -1.48
N LYS A 495 16.81 11.75 -1.86
CA LYS A 495 16.86 12.13 -3.28
C LYS A 495 18.12 11.58 -3.97
N ARG A 496 19.30 11.77 -3.37
CA ARG A 496 20.58 11.34 -3.94
C ARG A 496 20.73 9.82 -3.95
N TYR A 497 20.27 9.17 -2.88
CA TYR A 497 20.30 7.72 -2.78
C TYR A 497 19.38 7.07 -3.82
N TYR A 498 18.12 7.52 -3.94
CA TYR A 498 17.19 6.97 -4.91
C TYR A 498 17.62 7.24 -6.35
N GLN A 499 18.19 8.40 -6.63
CA GLN A 499 18.75 8.68 -7.96
C GLN A 499 19.85 7.68 -8.34
N ALA A 500 20.79 7.40 -7.43
CA ALA A 500 21.87 6.44 -7.66
C ALA A 500 21.34 4.99 -7.75
N PHE A 501 20.41 4.64 -6.88
CA PHE A 501 19.78 3.32 -6.84
C PHE A 501 18.99 3.04 -8.14
N GLU A 502 18.10 3.94 -8.54
CA GLU A 502 17.31 3.79 -9.77
C GLU A 502 18.17 3.76 -11.04
N HIS A 503 19.25 4.55 -11.08
CA HIS A 503 20.22 4.50 -12.17
C HIS A 503 20.83 3.10 -12.28
N LEU A 504 21.34 2.56 -11.16
CA LEU A 504 21.91 1.22 -11.13
C LEU A 504 20.88 0.15 -11.57
N MET A 505 19.64 0.23 -11.09
CA MET A 505 18.59 -0.73 -11.49
C MET A 505 18.31 -0.67 -12.99
N LYS A 506 18.24 0.52 -13.58
CA LYS A 506 18.03 0.71 -15.03
C LYS A 506 19.15 0.09 -15.87
N GLU A 507 20.40 0.19 -15.45
CA GLU A 507 21.55 -0.45 -16.15
C GLU A 507 21.39 -1.97 -16.32
N TYR A 508 20.71 -2.63 -15.38
CA TYR A 508 20.43 -4.07 -15.41
C TYR A 508 19.05 -4.44 -15.97
N GLY A 509 18.42 -3.51 -16.70
CA GLY A 509 17.10 -3.72 -17.30
C GLY A 509 15.98 -3.86 -16.27
N GLY A 510 16.15 -3.25 -15.10
CA GLY A 510 15.20 -3.31 -14.01
C GLY A 510 13.89 -2.59 -14.32
N ARG A 511 12.82 -3.02 -13.63
CA ARG A 511 11.48 -2.42 -13.67
C ARG A 511 11.06 -2.02 -12.25
N PRO A 512 10.51 -0.82 -12.04
CA PRO A 512 10.06 -0.39 -10.72
C PRO A 512 8.82 -1.17 -10.27
N HIS A 513 8.71 -1.42 -8.97
CA HIS A 513 7.48 -1.94 -8.38
C HIS A 513 6.41 -0.83 -8.34
N TRP A 514 5.25 -1.08 -8.95
CA TRP A 514 4.22 -0.07 -9.20
C TRP A 514 3.67 0.66 -7.97
N ALA A 515 3.59 -0.01 -6.82
CA ALA A 515 3.13 0.61 -5.57
C ALA A 515 4.15 1.57 -4.95
N LYS A 516 5.43 1.55 -5.35
CA LYS A 516 6.52 2.16 -4.61
C LYS A 516 6.92 3.55 -5.13
N ASN A 517 7.85 4.19 -4.41
CA ASN A 517 8.33 5.53 -4.72
C ASN A 517 9.53 5.45 -5.68
N PHE A 518 9.33 5.82 -6.91
CA PHE A 518 10.40 6.03 -7.88
C PHE A 518 10.24 7.42 -8.52
N SER A 519 11.34 8.05 -8.90
CA SER A 519 11.34 9.45 -9.27
C SER A 519 12.03 9.76 -10.60
N THR A 520 12.86 8.84 -11.12
CA THR A 520 13.63 9.06 -12.33
C THR A 520 13.07 8.31 -13.55
N VAL A 521 11.93 7.65 -13.40
CA VAL A 521 11.28 6.89 -14.49
C VAL A 521 10.41 7.83 -15.31
N SER A 522 10.69 7.91 -16.60
CA SER A 522 9.90 8.62 -17.61
C SER A 522 8.94 7.66 -18.32
N HIS A 523 7.98 8.22 -19.09
CA HIS A 523 7.16 7.44 -20.02
C HIS A 523 8.02 6.66 -21.04
N GLN A 524 9.09 7.26 -21.54
CA GLN A 524 10.01 6.63 -22.48
C GLN A 524 10.76 5.44 -21.84
N ASP A 525 11.12 5.54 -20.55
CA ASP A 525 11.66 4.40 -19.81
C ASP A 525 10.65 3.25 -19.75
N LEU A 526 9.37 3.56 -19.46
CA LEU A 526 8.32 2.53 -19.42
C LEU A 526 8.10 1.88 -20.80
N ARG A 527 8.14 2.65 -21.89
CA ARG A 527 8.10 2.08 -23.24
C ARG A 527 9.27 1.15 -23.52
N THR A 528 10.44 1.49 -23.05
CA THR A 528 11.63 0.63 -23.17
C THR A 528 11.49 -0.64 -22.34
N MET A 529 10.97 -0.54 -21.09
CA MET A 529 10.83 -1.65 -20.14
C MET A 529 9.74 -2.66 -20.53
N TYR A 530 8.61 -2.17 -21.07
CA TYR A 530 7.43 -3.00 -21.33
C TYR A 530 7.14 -3.23 -22.81
N GLY A 531 7.70 -2.39 -23.72
CA GLY A 531 7.55 -2.54 -25.17
C GLY A 531 6.08 -2.69 -25.59
N SER A 532 5.81 -3.67 -26.44
CA SER A 532 4.45 -3.96 -26.95
C SER A 532 3.42 -4.30 -25.85
N ASN A 533 3.85 -4.75 -24.67
CA ASN A 533 2.93 -4.99 -23.57
C ASN A 533 2.31 -3.69 -23.02
N LEU A 534 3.09 -2.60 -22.97
CA LEU A 534 2.53 -1.28 -22.64
C LEU A 534 1.53 -0.84 -23.69
N ASP A 535 1.83 -1.02 -25.00
CA ASP A 535 0.92 -0.65 -26.08
C ASP A 535 -0.40 -1.46 -26.00
N ARG A 536 -0.34 -2.75 -25.68
CA ARG A 536 -1.52 -3.60 -25.48
C ARG A 536 -2.34 -3.13 -24.28
N TRP A 537 -1.69 -2.81 -23.16
CA TRP A 537 -2.39 -2.28 -21.98
C TRP A 537 -3.08 -0.96 -22.28
N LEU A 538 -2.40 -0.05 -23.00
CA LEU A 538 -2.98 1.23 -23.43
C LEU A 538 -4.17 1.03 -24.37
N ALA A 539 -4.09 0.10 -25.33
CA ALA A 539 -5.18 -0.21 -26.24
C ALA A 539 -6.44 -0.72 -25.48
N VAL A 540 -6.25 -1.64 -24.51
CA VAL A 540 -7.35 -2.11 -23.65
C VAL A 540 -7.92 -0.95 -22.85
N ARG A 541 -7.08 -0.10 -22.25
CA ARG A 541 -7.51 1.06 -21.47
C ARG A 541 -8.34 2.02 -22.35
N ASP A 542 -7.89 2.32 -23.57
CA ASP A 542 -8.57 3.23 -24.48
C ASP A 542 -9.94 2.68 -24.94
N ASP A 543 -10.07 1.35 -25.05
CA ASP A 543 -11.33 0.68 -25.37
C ASP A 543 -12.33 0.74 -24.20
N VAL A 544 -11.89 0.45 -22.96
CA VAL A 544 -12.79 0.32 -21.81
C VAL A 544 -13.06 1.65 -21.08
N ASP A 545 -12.19 2.63 -21.24
CA ASP A 545 -12.29 3.97 -20.62
C ASP A 545 -11.82 5.06 -21.62
N PRO A 546 -12.51 5.26 -22.75
CA PRO A 546 -12.08 6.20 -23.79
C PRO A 546 -11.98 7.65 -23.29
N ASP A 547 -12.81 8.03 -22.32
CA ASP A 547 -12.84 9.37 -21.74
C ASP A 547 -11.80 9.58 -20.62
N GLY A 548 -11.12 8.53 -20.15
CA GLY A 548 -10.12 8.60 -19.09
C GLY A 548 -10.68 8.89 -17.70
N MET A 549 -11.87 8.36 -17.40
CA MET A 549 -12.54 8.53 -16.09
C MET A 549 -11.71 7.95 -14.95
N PHE A 550 -11.02 6.82 -15.18
CA PHE A 550 -10.18 6.14 -14.17
C PHE A 550 -8.72 6.59 -14.17
N VAL A 551 -8.37 7.57 -15.01
CA VAL A 551 -7.00 8.05 -15.17
C VAL A 551 -6.72 9.27 -14.31
N GLY A 552 -5.92 9.09 -13.25
CA GLY A 552 -5.45 10.18 -12.37
C GLY A 552 -4.17 10.86 -12.88
N ALA A 553 -3.66 11.83 -12.11
CA ALA A 553 -2.45 12.57 -12.40
C ALA A 553 -1.21 11.67 -12.58
N TRP A 554 -1.08 10.68 -11.71
CA TRP A 554 0.00 9.69 -11.76
C TRP A 554 0.04 8.94 -13.10
N HIS A 555 -1.13 8.47 -13.58
CA HIS A 555 -1.24 7.76 -14.85
C HIS A 555 -0.84 8.66 -16.04
N ARG A 556 -1.31 9.92 -16.05
CA ARG A 556 -1.00 10.88 -17.12
C ARG A 556 0.50 11.15 -17.21
N ARG A 557 1.13 11.38 -16.04
CA ARG A 557 2.57 11.65 -15.98
C ARG A 557 3.42 10.47 -16.44
N LEU A 558 3.10 9.27 -15.99
CA LEU A 558 3.98 8.10 -16.18
C LEU A 558 3.54 7.18 -17.33
N VAL A 559 2.26 6.78 -17.34
CA VAL A 559 1.79 5.72 -18.23
C VAL A 559 1.35 6.26 -19.58
N LEU A 560 0.73 7.46 -19.61
CA LEU A 560 0.18 8.04 -20.84
C LEU A 560 1.14 9.04 -21.53
N GLY A 561 2.24 9.43 -20.89
CA GLY A 561 3.19 10.40 -21.48
C GLY A 561 2.60 11.79 -21.69
N GLY A 562 1.65 12.22 -20.88
CA GLY A 562 1.01 13.54 -20.94
C GLY A 562 1.79 14.62 -20.22
N GLY A 563 3.01 14.89 -20.61
CA GLY A 563 3.86 15.93 -20.05
C GLY A 563 4.71 16.59 -21.09
N GLU A 564 5.94 16.46 -21.26
CA GLU A 564 6.81 17.23 -22.14
C GLU A 564 7.06 16.57 -23.51
N ASP A 565 6.82 15.26 -23.68
CA ASP A 565 7.16 14.53 -24.89
C ASP A 565 6.15 14.70 -26.05
N ARG A 566 5.03 15.42 -25.87
CA ARG A 566 4.08 15.75 -26.91
C ARG A 566 4.45 16.95 -27.78
N ALA A 567 5.58 17.61 -27.48
CA ALA A 567 5.99 18.80 -28.24
C ALA A 567 6.48 18.52 -29.68
N GLU A 568 6.76 17.27 -30.07
CA GLU A 568 7.31 16.95 -31.39
C GLU A 568 6.44 16.06 -32.30
N GLY A 569 5.27 15.60 -31.87
CA GLY A 569 4.40 14.77 -32.69
C GLY A 569 2.95 15.19 -32.63
N LYS A 570 2.47 15.91 -33.64
CA LYS A 570 1.07 16.27 -33.94
C LYS A 570 0.07 16.00 -32.82
N THR A 571 -0.21 17.03 -32.04
CA THR A 571 -1.33 17.12 -31.10
C THR A 571 -2.61 16.69 -31.82
N LYS A 572 -3.22 15.57 -31.39
CA LYS A 572 -4.67 15.47 -31.50
C LYS A 572 -5.19 16.59 -30.60
N ASP A 573 -5.92 17.49 -31.24
CA ASP A 573 -6.48 18.69 -30.67
C ASP A 573 -7.24 18.33 -29.37
N GLU A 574 -6.94 19.01 -28.25
CA GLU A 574 -7.67 18.82 -26.99
C GLU A 574 -9.16 19.11 -27.13
N SER A 575 -9.58 19.78 -28.20
CA SER A 575 -10.97 19.98 -28.59
C SER A 575 -11.72 18.68 -28.97
N GLU A 576 -11.00 17.60 -29.33
CA GLU A 576 -11.61 16.31 -29.65
C GLU A 576 -12.08 15.53 -28.41
N TYR A 577 -11.66 15.93 -27.20
CA TYR A 577 -12.18 15.37 -25.95
C TYR A 577 -13.42 16.09 -25.38
N GLY A 578 -14.16 16.81 -26.25
CA GLY A 578 -15.49 17.29 -25.92
C GLY A 578 -15.60 18.27 -24.76
N VAL A 579 -14.65 19.21 -24.65
CA VAL A 579 -14.78 20.35 -23.75
C VAL A 579 -15.83 21.29 -24.35
N ALA A 580 -17.08 21.15 -23.92
CA ALA A 580 -18.08 22.18 -24.16
C ALA A 580 -17.71 23.40 -23.32
N GLU A 581 -17.21 24.46 -23.94
CA GLU A 581 -17.14 25.80 -23.36
C GLU A 581 -18.54 26.22 -22.90
N GLY A 582 -18.74 26.38 -21.63
CA GLY A 582 -19.94 26.99 -21.11
C GLY A 582 -20.22 26.70 -19.66
N GLN A 583 -20.05 27.72 -18.87
CA GLN A 583 -20.51 27.93 -17.51
C GLN A 583 -19.61 27.35 -16.38
N GLY A 584 -18.69 28.17 -15.90
CA GLY A 584 -18.28 28.35 -14.49
C GLY A 584 -17.93 27.12 -13.63
N GLY A 585 -17.79 25.95 -14.21
CA GLY A 585 -17.45 24.71 -13.51
C GLY A 585 -16.01 24.29 -13.83
N ARG A 586 -15.29 23.77 -12.85
CA ARG A 586 -13.99 23.12 -13.01
C ARG A 586 -14.07 22.13 -14.17
N GLU A 587 -13.09 22.16 -15.08
CA GLU A 587 -13.00 21.20 -16.19
C GLU A 587 -13.02 19.75 -15.65
N PRO A 588 -14.01 18.93 -16.02
CA PRO A 588 -14.30 17.69 -15.30
C PRO A 588 -13.22 16.62 -15.40
N TRP A 589 -12.46 16.61 -16.49
CA TRP A 589 -11.42 15.60 -16.76
C TRP A 589 -10.00 16.18 -16.75
N THR A 590 -9.83 17.46 -16.47
CA THR A 590 -8.52 18.08 -16.34
C THR A 590 -7.94 17.93 -14.93
N LEU A 591 -6.62 17.90 -14.85
CA LEU A 591 -5.92 17.93 -13.57
C LEU A 591 -6.13 19.29 -12.92
N SER A 592 -6.78 19.34 -11.76
CA SER A 592 -6.77 20.53 -10.93
C SER A 592 -5.38 20.77 -10.34
N GLU A 593 -5.10 22.00 -9.92
CA GLU A 593 -3.87 22.34 -9.18
C GLU A 593 -3.69 21.44 -7.93
N GLN A 594 -4.80 21.01 -7.32
CA GLN A 594 -4.82 20.11 -6.16
C GLN A 594 -4.38 18.68 -6.48
N GLU A 595 -4.27 18.30 -7.74
CA GLU A 595 -3.78 16.98 -8.18
C GLU A 595 -2.29 16.97 -8.53
N LYS A 596 -1.64 18.12 -8.47
CA LYS A 596 -0.17 18.23 -8.50
C LYS A 596 0.38 17.93 -7.12
N PHE A 597 0.37 16.64 -6.75
CA PHE A 597 0.80 16.21 -5.43
C PHE A 597 2.32 16.10 -5.37
N GLU A 598 2.94 16.98 -4.64
CA GLU A 598 4.32 16.82 -4.23
C GLU A 598 4.38 16.04 -2.91
N PRO A 599 5.41 15.21 -2.72
CA PRO A 599 5.67 14.63 -1.40
C PRO A 599 5.81 15.77 -0.39
N ARG A 600 5.16 15.63 0.76
CA ARG A 600 5.30 16.61 1.83
C ARG A 600 6.77 16.71 2.22
N THR A 601 7.44 17.81 1.82
CA THR A 601 8.85 18.06 2.13
C THR A 601 9.01 18.87 3.41
N ASP A 602 7.94 19.51 3.90
CA ASP A 602 7.97 20.34 5.10
C ASP A 602 7.69 19.50 6.35
N SER A 603 8.75 18.97 6.90
CA SER A 603 8.73 18.24 8.17
C SER A 603 8.96 19.16 9.38
N THR A 604 8.59 20.42 9.29
CA THR A 604 8.74 21.36 10.41
C THR A 604 7.68 21.21 11.48
N THR A 605 6.58 20.46 11.21
CA THR A 605 5.60 20.13 12.25
C THR A 605 5.89 18.72 12.79
N PRO A 606 6.34 18.57 14.05
CA PRO A 606 6.60 17.26 14.61
C PRO A 606 5.34 16.40 14.61
N LEU A 607 5.41 15.16 14.14
CA LEU A 607 4.34 14.14 14.20
C LEU A 607 3.73 13.98 15.60
N LEU A 608 4.49 14.28 16.65
CA LEU A 608 4.03 14.33 18.04
C LEU A 608 2.79 15.24 18.26
N LEU A 609 2.61 16.27 17.43
CA LEU A 609 1.43 17.13 17.52
C LEU A 609 0.22 16.48 16.81
N GLU A 610 0.43 15.83 15.67
CA GLU A 610 -0.65 15.14 14.94
C GLU A 610 -1.07 13.84 15.63
N GLU A 611 -0.14 13.07 16.20
CA GLU A 611 -0.48 11.88 17.00
C GLU A 611 -1.21 12.27 18.31
N LYS A 612 -0.87 13.40 18.93
CA LYS A 612 -1.63 13.94 20.08
C LYS A 612 -3.00 14.43 19.68
N LEU A 613 -3.17 15.02 18.50
CA LEU A 613 -4.47 15.43 17.97
C LEU A 613 -5.36 14.22 17.67
N VAL A 614 -4.82 13.17 17.06
CA VAL A 614 -5.54 11.92 16.79
C VAL A 614 -5.83 11.16 18.09
N ALA A 615 -4.88 11.08 19.01
CA ALA A 615 -5.09 10.47 20.34
C ALA A 615 -6.04 11.27 21.23
N ALA A 616 -6.14 12.60 21.07
CA ALA A 616 -7.10 13.44 21.78
C ALA A 616 -8.51 13.30 21.20
N GLN A 617 -8.65 13.11 19.89
CA GLN A 617 -9.94 12.84 19.24
C GLN A 617 -10.52 11.47 19.63
N SER A 618 -9.66 10.48 19.93
CA SER A 618 -10.11 9.15 20.39
C SER A 618 -10.48 9.09 21.88
N ARG A 619 -10.14 10.09 22.69
CA ARG A 619 -10.44 10.14 24.14
C ARG A 619 -11.63 11.00 24.51
N GLY A 620 -12.32 11.59 23.57
CA GLY A 620 -13.39 12.54 23.80
C GLY A 620 -14.76 11.93 24.05
N LYS A 621 -14.91 11.05 25.05
CA LYS A 621 -16.26 10.66 25.50
C LYS A 621 -16.57 10.85 26.98
N ASP A 622 -15.64 11.24 27.83
CA ASP A 622 -16.02 11.63 29.20
C ASP A 622 -15.03 12.66 29.78
N GLY A 623 -15.48 13.89 29.91
CA GLY A 623 -14.81 14.93 30.65
C GLY A 623 -14.44 16.13 29.79
N GLY A 624 -15.29 17.17 29.91
CA GLY A 624 -15.09 18.45 29.24
C GLY A 624 -13.72 19.05 29.55
N VAL A 625 -12.98 19.30 28.50
CA VAL A 625 -11.85 20.21 28.49
C VAL A 625 -12.16 21.24 27.41
N ASP A 626 -12.41 22.45 27.83
CA ASP A 626 -12.60 23.61 26.96
C ASP A 626 -11.35 23.78 26.09
N TRP A 627 -11.54 23.62 24.79
CA TRP A 627 -10.52 23.92 23.79
C TRP A 627 -10.43 25.44 23.65
N ILE A 628 -9.39 26.04 24.15
CA ILE A 628 -9.00 27.39 23.75
C ILE A 628 -8.47 27.26 22.32
N GLY A 629 -9.22 27.83 21.38
CA GLY A 629 -9.10 27.61 19.97
C GLY A 629 -7.77 28.06 19.38
N ALA A 630 -7.18 27.19 18.63
CA ALA A 630 -6.43 27.61 17.46
C ALA A 630 -7.45 27.86 16.34
N GLN A 631 -7.95 29.08 16.25
CA GLN A 631 -8.66 29.57 15.08
C GLN A 631 -7.63 29.67 13.95
N CYS A 632 -7.63 28.71 13.02
CA CYS A 632 -7.19 29.00 11.68
C CYS A 632 -8.20 29.97 11.09
N ALA A 633 -7.79 31.21 10.87
CA ALA A 633 -8.55 32.20 10.17
C ALA A 633 -8.93 31.67 8.77
N GLU A 634 -10.21 31.51 8.53
CA GLU A 634 -10.77 31.36 7.20
C GLU A 634 -10.75 32.74 6.55
N ASP A 635 -9.79 33.01 5.69
CA ASP A 635 -9.86 34.14 4.77
C ASP A 635 -10.86 33.81 3.66
N GLN A 636 -12.01 34.45 3.71
CA GLN A 636 -12.92 34.55 2.58
C GLN A 636 -12.37 35.57 1.58
N PRO A 637 -12.33 35.26 0.28
CA PRO A 637 -11.94 36.24 -0.72
C PRO A 637 -13.11 37.23 -0.99
N SER A 638 -12.89 38.47 -0.62
CA SER A 638 -13.69 39.59 -1.15
C SER A 638 -13.21 39.94 -2.56
N ALA A 639 -14.17 40.17 -3.42
CA ALA A 639 -13.99 40.50 -4.85
C ALA A 639 -13.28 41.84 -5.08
N GLY A 640 -12.38 41.87 -6.05
CA GLY A 640 -12.04 43.00 -6.89
C GLY A 640 -10.77 43.76 -6.52
N GLY A 641 -9.74 43.69 -7.39
CA GLY A 641 -8.63 44.62 -7.37
C GLY A 641 -7.43 44.13 -8.22
N VAL A 642 -7.17 44.90 -9.26
CA VAL A 642 -6.16 44.74 -10.32
C VAL A 642 -4.74 44.61 -9.77
N ALA A 643 -3.95 43.70 -10.34
CA ALA A 643 -2.56 43.43 -10.01
C ALA A 643 -1.60 44.54 -10.49
N ALA A 644 -0.66 44.90 -9.63
CA ALA A 644 0.60 45.58 -9.99
C ALA A 644 1.79 44.78 -9.44
N PRO A 645 2.99 44.83 -10.05
CA PRO A 645 4.08 43.90 -9.78
C PRO A 645 4.78 44.21 -8.45
N ILE A 646 5.11 43.21 -7.70
CA ILE A 646 5.75 43.28 -6.39
C ILE A 646 7.28 43.24 -6.58
N GLN A 647 7.96 44.27 -6.11
CA GLN A 647 9.39 44.31 -5.85
C GLN A 647 9.72 43.49 -4.59
N LEU A 648 10.82 42.74 -4.65
CA LEU A 648 11.42 42.06 -3.50
C LEU A 648 11.91 43.13 -2.49
N VAL A 649 11.39 43.02 -1.28
CA VAL A 649 11.93 43.74 -0.11
C VAL A 649 12.26 42.67 0.93
N ASP A 650 13.50 42.66 1.40
CA ASP A 650 13.99 41.89 2.54
C ASP A 650 13.19 42.25 3.78
N ASP A 651 12.66 41.25 4.47
CA ASP A 651 11.82 41.45 5.65
C ASP A 651 12.34 40.70 6.89
N ASP A 652 12.86 41.50 7.82
CA ASP A 652 13.35 41.15 9.15
C ASP A 652 12.21 40.70 10.12
N ARG A 653 11.33 39.77 9.73
CA ARG A 653 10.22 39.30 10.57
C ARG A 653 10.40 37.89 11.17
N ASN A 654 11.59 37.32 11.06
CA ASN A 654 11.81 35.95 11.55
C ASN A 654 12.21 35.84 13.04
N VAL A 655 12.41 36.95 13.75
CA VAL A 655 12.87 36.90 15.16
C VAL A 655 11.76 36.74 16.18
N LYS A 656 10.52 37.18 15.89
CA LYS A 656 9.41 37.05 16.84
C LYS A 656 8.76 35.66 16.91
N GLY A 657 8.80 34.87 15.84
CA GLY A 657 8.27 33.51 15.82
C GLY A 657 9.05 32.53 16.68
N ASP A 658 10.36 32.74 16.79
CA ASP A 658 11.24 31.84 17.57
C ASP A 658 11.15 32.09 19.08
N GLU A 659 10.86 33.31 19.50
CA GLU A 659 10.65 33.62 20.93
C GLU A 659 9.30 33.09 21.46
N GLU A 660 8.24 33.13 20.67
CA GLU A 660 6.94 32.56 21.04
C GLU A 660 6.97 31.01 21.05
N ALA A 661 7.68 30.40 20.10
CA ALA A 661 7.88 28.96 20.06
C ALA A 661 8.73 28.45 21.24
N SER A 662 9.76 29.21 21.63
CA SER A 662 10.59 28.90 22.80
C SER A 662 9.82 29.02 24.11
N ALA A 663 9.01 30.06 24.26
CA ALA A 663 8.18 30.25 25.45
C ALA A 663 7.09 29.19 25.61
N LEU A 664 6.52 28.72 24.49
CA LEU A 664 5.56 27.62 24.47
C LEU A 664 6.22 26.27 24.83
N LEU A 665 7.44 26.05 24.38
CA LEU A 665 8.22 24.85 24.69
C LEU A 665 8.60 24.77 26.18
N GLU A 666 8.95 25.89 26.79
CA GLU A 666 9.25 25.97 28.24
C GLU A 666 7.98 25.69 29.07
N LYS A 667 6.84 26.25 28.70
CA LYS A 667 5.58 25.99 29.35
C LYS A 667 5.11 24.55 29.29
N LEU A 668 5.36 23.89 28.15
CA LEU A 668 5.04 22.46 27.98
C LEU A 668 5.99 21.55 28.78
N LYS A 669 7.23 21.97 29.01
CA LYS A 669 8.16 21.24 29.89
C LYS A 669 7.73 21.32 31.35
N GLU A 670 7.33 22.50 31.83
CA GLU A 670 6.82 22.69 33.19
C GLU A 670 5.56 21.85 33.45
N GLU A 671 4.62 21.82 32.51
CA GLU A 671 3.41 20.99 32.62
C GLU A 671 3.72 19.47 32.60
N ALA A 672 4.74 19.04 31.87
CA ALA A 672 5.16 17.65 31.84
C ALA A 672 5.83 17.22 33.16
N ASP A 673 6.64 18.10 33.76
CA ASP A 673 7.30 17.86 35.04
C ASP A 673 6.31 17.85 36.22
N ASP A 674 5.27 18.70 36.20
CA ASP A 674 4.22 18.68 37.20
C ASP A 674 3.36 17.42 37.16
N ARG A 675 3.06 16.92 35.97
CA ARG A 675 2.35 15.63 35.79
C ARG A 675 3.20 14.44 36.24
N ALA A 676 4.52 14.49 36.02
CA ALA A 676 5.44 13.46 36.51
C ALA A 676 5.50 13.45 38.06
N ARG A 677 5.44 14.62 38.71
CA ARG A 677 5.41 14.75 40.17
C ARG A 677 4.09 14.27 40.77
N GLN A 678 2.95 14.49 40.10
CA GLN A 678 1.64 14.02 40.56
C GLN A 678 1.45 12.50 40.37
N GLY A 679 2.07 11.87 39.39
CA GLY A 679 2.05 10.42 39.19
C GLY A 679 2.79 9.59 40.24
N ILE A 680 3.72 10.18 40.97
CA ILE A 680 4.51 9.49 42.02
C ILE A 680 3.76 9.42 43.38
N SER A 681 2.69 10.18 43.56
CA SER A 681 1.96 10.29 44.82
C SER A 681 0.83 9.25 45.04
N ILE A 682 0.50 8.41 44.05
CA ILE A 682 -0.66 7.49 44.11
C ILE A 682 -0.28 6.01 44.27
N SER A 683 0.99 5.64 44.35
CA SER A 683 1.39 4.23 44.46
C SER A 683 1.99 3.89 45.83
N ARG A 684 1.18 4.02 46.89
CA ARG A 684 1.41 3.32 48.15
C ARG A 684 0.12 3.15 48.93
N LYS A 685 -0.71 2.13 48.59
CA LYS A 685 -1.55 1.29 49.47
C LYS A 685 -2.49 0.44 48.62
N GLY A 686 -2.47 -0.86 48.88
CA GLY A 686 -3.57 -1.76 48.56
C GLY A 686 -3.17 -3.03 47.82
N ASP A 687 -2.77 -3.99 48.58
CA ASP A 687 -3.03 -5.45 48.55
C ASP A 687 -2.97 -6.26 47.24
N ALA A 688 -2.18 -7.32 47.36
CA ALA A 688 -2.05 -8.42 46.45
C ALA A 688 -3.35 -9.23 46.32
N GLU A 689 -3.77 -9.51 45.10
CA GLU A 689 -4.40 -10.78 44.76
C GLU A 689 -4.11 -11.15 43.31
N ASP A 690 -3.65 -12.38 43.19
CA ASP A 690 -3.27 -13.11 41.98
C ASP A 690 -4.46 -13.30 41.04
N THR A 691 -4.40 -12.80 39.80
CA THR A 691 -5.05 -13.43 38.66
C THR A 691 -4.22 -13.25 37.40
N LYS A 692 -3.49 -14.28 37.06
CA LYS A 692 -2.77 -14.42 35.80
C LYS A 692 -3.78 -14.58 34.65
N GLY A 693 -4.06 -13.52 33.91
CA GLY A 693 -4.59 -13.58 32.56
C GLY A 693 -3.43 -13.56 31.55
N PRO A 694 -3.52 -14.27 30.42
CA PRO A 694 -2.42 -14.35 29.47
C PRO A 694 -2.21 -12.99 28.78
N ALA A 695 -1.04 -12.42 28.97
CA ALA A 695 -0.59 -11.26 28.23
C ALA A 695 -0.52 -11.60 26.73
N HIS A 696 -1.24 -10.85 25.91
CA HIS A 696 -1.08 -10.86 24.45
C HIS A 696 0.33 -10.36 24.12
N GLN A 697 1.17 -11.27 23.64
CA GLN A 697 2.47 -10.93 23.12
C GLN A 697 2.34 -10.44 21.67
N PRO A 698 3.04 -9.40 21.26
CA PRO A 698 3.20 -9.05 19.85
C PRO A 698 3.87 -10.20 19.11
N TYR A 699 3.50 -10.38 17.84
CA TYR A 699 4.03 -11.43 16.98
C TYR A 699 5.56 -11.38 16.95
N PRO A 700 6.24 -12.47 17.31
CA PRO A 700 7.67 -12.52 17.28
C PRO A 700 8.16 -12.76 15.85
N GLY A 701 9.04 -11.96 15.37
CA GLY A 701 9.61 -12.07 14.03
C GLY A 701 9.52 -10.80 13.19
N SER A 702 8.92 -9.72 13.73
CA SER A 702 8.96 -8.43 13.06
C SER A 702 10.39 -7.92 12.96
N LEU A 703 10.87 -7.82 11.75
CA LEU A 703 12.11 -7.11 11.43
C LEU A 703 11.81 -5.62 11.33
N PRO A 704 12.68 -4.77 11.79
CA PRO A 704 12.55 -3.35 11.51
C PRO A 704 12.76 -3.14 10.01
N GLN A 705 11.71 -2.80 9.31
CA GLN A 705 11.76 -2.27 7.94
C GLN A 705 11.76 -0.76 7.95
#